data_a8fab4e86f2905c69395adf4549df2bc
#
_entry.id   a8fab4e86f2905c69395adf4549df2bc
#
_cell.length_a   1.000
_cell.length_b   1.000
_cell.length_c   1.000
_cell.angle_alpha   90.00
_cell.angle_beta   90.00
_cell.angle_gamma   90.00
#
_symmetry.space_group_name_H-M   'P 1'
#
loop_
_entity.id
_entity.type
_entity.pdbx_description
1 polymer ?
#
loop_
_entity_poly.entity_id
_entity_poly.type
_entity_poly.pdbx_seq_one_letter_code
_entity_poly.pdbx_strand_id
1 'polypeptide(L)'
;MKSLLLKTQTIAFLLFGFALAFAQNSMKIPSDAVFYMEINGKQLNKKINWEKFNPFLKEIDKKEKGKPSWNDYSKTGIKYDATQQHYARITDSVQAYTAHFVLDNKEKFQEFINSSKKKGLEISKKNNYSYVDLDEDLFVAWNDKRAMITLINYNKRSKNVWNDIYEVDSAAVAVDSVAVIVDSAAAAYEEEEIKPFDYKEEIEYLKEEIKYLKSNIKSNNADIAKYQKDIKYLEKHHKYPEEKKQPEETTDSPYSEESGETAPPSSQDDYVETEAYPLDSEYQKEMDSLKAVKFKIVKGIAESDFDTYFNSNLEIDVPVEMLNFHDANSDAFVYADYGKILNEGLYKNMYRRYDFTQFLSKMYNSNTAYNLYFDKDKVRLVNNYQHKDPETQKNILAVYKGKKNKKLTALISDKSIGYYAMNVNGYKYFDMMYSFLQDAGDKEYQKEMQLVMETMKIVLDEEAIAKIAPGNGIFVLNELKSKKVEYTDFDYDDDYNEKEVKKTKEVMVPDFTFAFATENENYWKRVFEVLTTNKEFAKSFTKKGDFYSFKEGKNGYVEQLYFTVKDGVVYLTTSTDNLNAKSTSSLSEKWMKDSAKYPLSGRLDIQKLLTGLDKEFKSTSERKTMDMLKKNVGEMYFKTEAKSGSIETEMNYNINNSSENSLMYFFDLFDEIFKNKEAEKKTPTL
;
A
#
# COMPACT_ATOMS: atom_id res chain seq x y z
N MET A 1 52.31 52.04 -1.65
CA MET A 1 51.40 51.20 -0.84
C MET A 1 49.90 51.49 -1.07
N LYS A 2 49.45 52.76 -1.00
CA LYS A 2 47.98 53.03 -1.19
C LYS A 2 47.42 52.60 -2.60
N SER A 3 48.21 52.67 -3.68
CA SER A 3 47.78 52.29 -5.04
C SER A 3 47.67 50.75 -5.20
N LEU A 4 48.47 49.96 -4.47
CA LEU A 4 48.44 48.49 -4.51
C LEU A 4 47.23 47.96 -3.73
N LEU A 5 46.91 48.62 -2.60
CA LEU A 5 45.72 48.25 -1.80
C LEU A 5 44.42 48.52 -2.53
N LEU A 6 44.36 49.64 -3.31
CA LEU A 6 43.17 49.96 -4.11
C LEU A 6 42.95 48.96 -5.24
N LYS A 7 44.05 48.54 -5.91
CA LYS A 7 43.99 47.52 -7.00
C LYS A 7 43.59 46.13 -6.46
N THR A 8 44.07 45.73 -5.29
CA THR A 8 43.66 44.46 -4.63
C THR A 8 42.22 44.49 -4.18
N GLN A 9 41.70 45.61 -3.65
CA GLN A 9 40.30 45.77 -3.30
C GLN A 9 39.40 45.76 -4.52
N THR A 10 39.79 46.38 -5.63
CA THR A 10 39.01 46.37 -6.90
C THR A 10 38.98 44.98 -7.53
N ILE A 11 40.09 44.22 -7.48
CA ILE A 11 40.13 42.84 -7.99
C ILE A 11 39.31 41.91 -7.06
N ALA A 12 39.35 42.08 -5.75
CA ALA A 12 38.53 41.33 -4.80
C ALA A 12 37.02 41.62 -5.00
N PHE A 13 36.67 42.90 -5.26
CA PHE A 13 35.29 43.30 -5.52
C PHE A 13 34.78 42.79 -6.88
N LEU A 14 35.62 42.74 -7.93
CA LEU A 14 35.32 42.14 -9.21
C LEU A 14 35.18 40.62 -9.11
N LEU A 15 36.06 39.93 -8.37
CA LEU A 15 35.94 38.49 -8.17
C LEU A 15 34.70 38.12 -7.30
N PHE A 16 34.36 38.96 -6.34
CA PHE A 16 33.14 38.77 -5.53
C PHE A 16 31.88 39.11 -6.35
N GLY A 17 31.90 40.13 -7.18
CA GLY A 17 30.82 40.48 -8.12
C GLY A 17 30.60 39.40 -9.19
N PHE A 18 31.69 38.80 -9.72
CA PHE A 18 31.59 37.64 -10.60
C PHE A 18 31.04 36.38 -9.93
N ALA A 19 31.41 36.13 -8.68
CA ALA A 19 30.85 35.00 -7.92
C ALA A 19 29.35 35.15 -7.59
N LEU A 20 28.87 36.39 -7.42
CA LEU A 20 27.43 36.66 -7.24
C LEU A 20 26.64 36.68 -8.56
N ALA A 21 27.29 36.93 -9.72
CA ALA A 21 26.61 36.91 -11.00
C ALA A 21 26.39 35.50 -11.58
N PHE A 22 27.03 34.46 -11.00
CA PHE A 22 26.87 33.06 -11.42
C PHE A 22 26.13 32.18 -10.39
N ALA A 23 25.59 32.75 -9.33
CA ALA A 23 24.69 32.03 -8.45
C ALA A 23 23.30 31.97 -9.12
N GLN A 24 23.16 31.21 -10.23
CA GLN A 24 21.87 30.72 -10.62
C GLN A 24 21.33 29.88 -9.47
N ASN A 25 20.21 30.27 -8.87
CA ASN A 25 19.61 29.54 -7.77
C ASN A 25 19.20 28.15 -8.26
N SER A 26 19.48 27.13 -7.46
CA SER A 26 18.92 25.78 -7.64
C SER A 26 17.39 25.84 -7.53
N MET A 27 16.70 24.96 -8.24
CA MET A 27 15.27 24.79 -8.07
C MET A 27 15.00 24.16 -6.71
N LYS A 28 14.20 24.81 -5.87
CA LYS A 28 13.72 24.22 -4.63
C LYS A 28 12.58 23.26 -4.91
N ILE A 29 12.61 22.11 -4.23
CA ILE A 29 11.42 21.23 -4.21
C ILE A 29 10.25 22.05 -3.64
N PRO A 30 9.05 22.00 -4.27
CA PRO A 30 7.88 22.72 -3.78
C PRO A 30 7.58 22.43 -2.31
N SER A 31 7.18 23.44 -1.55
CA SER A 31 6.92 23.33 -0.10
C SER A 31 5.73 22.41 0.24
N ASP A 32 4.84 22.19 -0.73
CA ASP A 32 3.71 21.26 -0.66
C ASP A 32 4.08 19.82 -1.06
N ALA A 33 5.34 19.55 -1.39
CA ALA A 33 5.81 18.19 -1.59
C ALA A 33 5.73 17.38 -0.29
N VAL A 34 5.15 16.20 -0.41
CA VAL A 34 4.89 15.28 0.71
C VAL A 34 5.73 13.99 0.62
N PHE A 35 6.37 13.80 -0.51
CA PHE A 35 7.18 12.64 -0.84
C PHE A 35 8.41 13.07 -1.60
N TYR A 36 9.54 12.45 -1.27
CA TYR A 36 10.80 12.57 -2.02
C TYR A 36 11.42 11.18 -2.17
N MET A 37 11.94 10.89 -3.35
CA MET A 37 12.67 9.66 -3.62
C MET A 37 13.94 9.97 -4.39
N GLU A 38 15.02 9.33 -3.99
CA GLU A 38 16.30 9.34 -4.68
C GLU A 38 16.65 7.91 -5.11
N ILE A 39 16.97 7.74 -6.39
CA ILE A 39 17.51 6.50 -6.93
C ILE A 39 18.98 6.73 -7.20
N ASN A 40 19.85 6.02 -6.49
CA ASN A 40 21.29 6.17 -6.60
C ASN A 40 21.83 5.35 -7.79
N GLY A 41 21.76 5.93 -8.97
CA GLY A 41 22.19 5.26 -10.20
C GLY A 41 23.64 4.82 -10.17
N LYS A 42 24.52 5.59 -9.49
CA LYS A 42 25.94 5.23 -9.34
C LYS A 42 26.14 3.92 -8.54
N GLN A 43 25.34 3.71 -7.49
CA GLN A 43 25.40 2.47 -6.71
C GLN A 43 24.74 1.32 -7.48
N LEU A 44 23.57 1.55 -8.05
CA LEU A 44 22.83 0.54 -8.81
C LEU A 44 23.62 0.07 -10.04
N ASN A 45 24.24 0.98 -10.80
CA ASN A 45 24.99 0.64 -12.01
C ASN A 45 26.18 -0.30 -11.74
N LYS A 46 26.74 -0.30 -10.51
CA LYS A 46 27.78 -1.26 -10.10
C LYS A 46 27.23 -2.66 -9.83
N LYS A 47 25.90 -2.78 -9.64
CA LYS A 47 25.22 -4.00 -9.24
C LYS A 47 24.42 -4.63 -10.37
N ILE A 48 24.01 -3.86 -11.37
CA ILE A 48 23.19 -4.30 -12.50
C ILE A 48 24.08 -4.91 -13.58
N ASN A 49 23.77 -6.13 -13.99
CA ASN A 49 24.23 -6.70 -15.23
C ASN A 49 23.19 -6.39 -16.32
N TRP A 50 23.48 -5.38 -17.15
CA TRP A 50 22.56 -4.89 -18.18
C TRP A 50 22.23 -5.92 -19.26
N GLU A 51 23.13 -6.87 -19.55
CA GLU A 51 22.90 -7.95 -20.52
C GLU A 51 21.78 -8.90 -20.04
N LYS A 52 21.71 -9.14 -18.75
CA LYS A 52 20.64 -9.94 -18.14
C LYS A 52 19.35 -9.14 -17.91
N PHE A 53 19.45 -7.83 -17.70
CA PHE A 53 18.32 -6.98 -17.40
C PHE A 53 17.42 -6.71 -18.62
N ASN A 54 18.01 -6.47 -19.79
CA ASN A 54 17.28 -6.15 -21.02
C ASN A 54 16.25 -7.22 -21.44
N PRO A 55 16.53 -8.53 -21.36
CA PRO A 55 15.53 -9.57 -21.63
C PRO A 55 14.32 -9.52 -20.68
N PHE A 56 14.53 -9.17 -19.42
CA PHE A 56 13.46 -9.02 -18.43
C PHE A 56 12.49 -7.88 -18.78
N LEU A 57 13.02 -6.74 -19.20
CA LEU A 57 12.19 -5.62 -19.67
C LEU A 57 11.34 -6.01 -20.89
N LYS A 58 11.87 -6.80 -21.82
CA LYS A 58 11.12 -7.28 -22.99
C LYS A 58 9.94 -8.17 -22.62
N GLU A 59 10.03 -8.94 -21.53
CA GLU A 59 8.91 -9.76 -21.06
C GLU A 59 7.80 -8.94 -20.41
N ILE A 60 8.16 -7.85 -19.71
CA ILE A 60 7.18 -6.89 -19.17
C ILE A 60 6.40 -6.25 -20.31
N ASP A 61 7.08 -5.81 -21.36
CA ASP A 61 6.47 -5.14 -22.51
C ASP A 61 5.51 -6.02 -23.32
N LYS A 62 5.77 -7.32 -23.43
CA LYS A 62 4.88 -8.25 -24.16
C LYS A 62 3.45 -8.24 -23.56
N LYS A 63 3.29 -7.88 -22.29
CA LYS A 63 1.99 -7.81 -21.61
C LYS A 63 1.26 -6.49 -21.83
N GLU A 64 1.96 -5.43 -22.21
CA GLU A 64 1.40 -4.10 -22.43
C GLU A 64 1.26 -3.78 -23.93
N LYS A 65 0.35 -4.48 -24.62
CA LYS A 65 0.09 -4.26 -26.05
C LYS A 65 -0.25 -2.80 -26.31
N GLY A 66 0.55 -2.12 -27.12
CA GLY A 66 0.28 -0.79 -27.66
C GLY A 66 0.88 0.39 -26.91
N LYS A 67 1.63 0.19 -25.83
CA LYS A 67 2.42 1.25 -25.18
C LYS A 67 3.85 1.28 -25.68
N PRO A 68 4.53 2.47 -25.64
CA PRO A 68 5.92 2.57 -26.04
C PRO A 68 6.80 1.68 -25.20
N SER A 69 7.64 0.94 -25.88
CA SER A 69 8.46 -0.10 -25.30
C SER A 69 9.68 0.51 -24.61
N TRP A 70 9.74 0.40 -23.30
CA TRP A 70 10.94 0.63 -22.49
C TRP A 70 11.97 -0.51 -22.62
N ASN A 71 11.84 -1.31 -23.66
CA ASN A 71 12.53 -2.57 -23.92
C ASN A 71 14.04 -2.50 -23.92
N ASP A 72 14.57 -1.34 -24.17
CA ASP A 72 16.00 -1.16 -24.31
C ASP A 72 16.39 0.15 -23.64
N TYR A 73 16.80 0.03 -22.39
CA TYR A 73 17.28 1.13 -21.60
C TYR A 73 18.39 1.92 -22.29
N SER A 74 19.21 1.27 -23.11
CA SER A 74 20.29 1.94 -23.87
C SER A 74 19.80 2.91 -24.93
N LYS A 75 18.52 2.83 -25.32
CA LYS A 75 17.89 3.68 -26.31
C LYS A 75 17.16 4.89 -25.74
N THR A 76 16.99 4.97 -24.43
CA THR A 76 16.25 6.09 -23.80
C THR A 76 17.03 7.39 -23.74
N GLY A 77 18.35 7.35 -23.88
CA GLY A 77 19.23 8.53 -23.74
C GLY A 77 19.38 9.03 -22.30
N ILE A 78 18.86 8.29 -21.30
CA ILE A 78 19.00 8.59 -19.87
C ILE A 78 20.34 8.05 -19.36
N LYS A 79 21.01 8.83 -18.51
CA LYS A 79 22.26 8.45 -17.86
C LYS A 79 21.98 7.66 -16.58
N TYR A 80 22.10 6.32 -16.63
CA TYR A 80 21.71 5.43 -15.53
C TYR A 80 22.65 5.39 -14.34
N ASP A 81 23.91 5.80 -14.52
CA ASP A 81 24.87 5.95 -13.43
C ASP A 81 24.78 7.30 -12.70
N ALA A 82 23.79 8.12 -13.04
CA ALA A 82 23.49 9.36 -12.36
C ALA A 82 22.34 9.16 -11.34
N THR A 83 22.32 10.01 -10.33
CA THR A 83 21.21 10.09 -9.38
C THR A 83 19.94 10.60 -10.06
N GLN A 84 18.84 9.92 -9.83
CA GLN A 84 17.50 10.35 -10.21
C GLN A 84 16.77 10.86 -8.98
N GLN A 85 16.09 11.99 -9.13
CA GLN A 85 15.36 12.63 -8.03
C GLN A 85 13.90 12.77 -8.40
N HIS A 86 13.04 12.31 -7.50
CA HIS A 86 11.59 12.31 -7.71
C HIS A 86 10.90 12.95 -6.52
N TYR A 87 9.80 13.64 -6.74
CA TYR A 87 8.96 14.12 -5.65
C TYR A 87 7.49 14.09 -6.03
N ALA A 88 6.63 14.04 -5.02
CA ALA A 88 5.19 14.13 -5.22
C ALA A 88 4.58 15.25 -4.36
N ARG A 89 3.63 15.96 -4.96
CA ARG A 89 2.78 16.97 -4.34
C ARG A 89 1.38 16.39 -4.22
N ILE A 90 0.78 16.51 -3.06
CA ILE A 90 -0.59 16.02 -2.82
C ILE A 90 -1.31 17.10 -2.05
N THR A 91 -2.13 17.87 -2.77
CA THR A 91 -3.00 18.90 -2.20
C THR A 91 -4.47 18.54 -2.44
N ASP A 92 -5.39 19.34 -1.94
CA ASP A 92 -6.83 19.16 -2.13
C ASP A 92 -7.24 19.11 -3.61
N SER A 93 -6.53 19.82 -4.48
CA SER A 93 -6.89 20.00 -5.88
C SER A 93 -5.83 19.50 -6.87
N VAL A 94 -4.56 19.42 -6.46
CA VAL A 94 -3.45 19.02 -7.32
C VAL A 94 -2.75 17.79 -6.74
N GLN A 95 -2.61 16.76 -7.56
CA GLN A 95 -1.76 15.61 -7.31
C GLN A 95 -0.74 15.56 -8.44
N ALA A 96 0.52 15.78 -8.13
CA ALA A 96 1.58 15.79 -9.11
C ALA A 96 2.74 14.90 -8.68
N TYR A 97 3.26 14.13 -9.62
CA TYR A 97 4.49 13.37 -9.48
C TYR A 97 5.50 13.84 -10.52
N THR A 98 6.67 14.23 -10.05
CA THR A 98 7.72 14.77 -10.88
C THR A 98 9.01 13.97 -10.75
N ALA A 99 9.62 13.61 -11.86
CA ALA A 99 10.88 12.87 -11.94
C ALA A 99 11.92 13.67 -12.75
N HIS A 100 13.12 13.76 -12.22
CA HIS A 100 14.26 14.43 -12.84
C HIS A 100 15.34 13.44 -13.21
N PHE A 101 15.82 13.53 -14.45
CA PHE A 101 16.82 12.64 -15.03
C PHE A 101 18.00 13.42 -15.57
N VAL A 102 19.18 12.85 -15.47
CA VAL A 102 20.36 13.30 -16.23
C VAL A 102 20.34 12.60 -17.58
N LEU A 103 20.57 13.33 -18.66
CA LEU A 103 20.67 12.75 -19.99
C LEU A 103 22.13 12.44 -20.33
N ASP A 104 22.32 11.30 -20.96
CA ASP A 104 23.56 10.88 -21.62
C ASP A 104 23.58 11.33 -23.08
N ASN A 105 22.41 11.22 -23.75
CA ASN A 105 22.24 11.59 -25.16
C ASN A 105 20.84 12.15 -25.41
N LYS A 106 20.79 13.43 -25.77
CA LYS A 106 19.55 14.18 -26.05
C LYS A 106 18.80 13.63 -27.27
N GLU A 107 19.53 13.29 -28.33
CA GLU A 107 18.94 12.81 -29.58
C GLU A 107 18.23 11.50 -29.38
N LYS A 108 18.86 10.55 -28.66
CA LYS A 108 18.21 9.29 -28.26
C LYS A 108 16.99 9.53 -27.38
N PHE A 109 17.08 10.47 -26.43
CA PHE A 109 15.93 10.80 -25.57
C PHE A 109 14.78 11.37 -26.39
N GLN A 110 15.07 12.25 -27.35
CA GLN A 110 14.05 12.81 -28.24
C GLN A 110 13.43 11.74 -29.16
N GLU A 111 14.23 10.80 -29.68
CA GLU A 111 13.73 9.64 -30.44
C GLU A 111 12.82 8.76 -29.57
N PHE A 112 13.22 8.49 -28.34
CA PHE A 112 12.42 7.76 -27.38
C PHE A 112 11.07 8.46 -27.12
N ILE A 113 11.07 9.79 -26.88
CA ILE A 113 9.84 10.56 -26.71
C ILE A 113 8.99 10.53 -27.98
N ASN A 114 9.60 10.68 -29.17
CA ASN A 114 8.88 10.59 -30.44
C ASN A 114 8.21 9.22 -30.67
N SER A 115 8.83 8.13 -30.21
CA SER A 115 8.24 6.78 -30.29
C SER A 115 7.06 6.60 -29.32
N SER A 116 7.03 7.42 -28.26
CA SER A 116 6.06 7.35 -27.17
C SER A 116 4.84 8.24 -27.38
N LYS A 117 4.96 9.27 -28.18
CA LYS A 117 3.89 10.25 -28.38
C LYS A 117 2.81 9.76 -29.35
N LYS A 118 1.57 10.15 -29.13
CA LYS A 118 0.46 9.94 -30.08
C LYS A 118 0.74 10.67 -31.41
N LYS A 119 0.26 10.10 -32.52
CA LYS A 119 0.38 10.76 -33.83
C LYS A 119 -0.30 12.15 -33.78
N GLY A 120 0.40 13.17 -34.29
CA GLY A 120 -0.11 14.55 -34.37
C GLY A 120 0.34 15.45 -33.20
N LEU A 121 0.97 14.91 -32.14
CA LEU A 121 1.54 15.75 -31.10
C LEU A 121 2.85 16.38 -31.56
N GLU A 122 2.98 17.71 -31.40
CA GLU A 122 4.15 18.49 -31.76
C GLU A 122 5.04 18.78 -30.56
N ILE A 123 6.34 18.76 -30.75
CA ILE A 123 7.31 19.18 -29.76
C ILE A 123 7.43 20.72 -29.81
N SER A 124 7.07 21.36 -28.72
CA SER A 124 7.22 22.78 -28.52
C SER A 124 8.65 23.11 -28.07
N LYS A 125 9.18 24.25 -28.51
CA LYS A 125 10.50 24.73 -28.13
C LYS A 125 10.39 26.06 -27.40
N LYS A 126 11.04 26.14 -26.24
CA LYS A 126 11.35 27.37 -25.53
C LYS A 126 12.86 27.65 -25.58
N ASN A 127 13.31 28.79 -25.06
CA ASN A 127 14.72 29.21 -25.19
C ASN A 127 15.70 28.16 -24.62
N ASN A 128 15.39 27.55 -23.48
CA ASN A 128 16.31 26.69 -22.73
C ASN A 128 15.95 25.22 -22.76
N TYR A 129 14.78 24.85 -23.32
CA TYR A 129 14.30 23.45 -23.32
C TYR A 129 13.27 23.22 -24.44
N SER A 130 13.05 21.94 -24.75
CA SER A 130 11.94 21.46 -25.55
C SER A 130 10.94 20.74 -24.64
N TYR A 131 9.65 20.76 -24.97
CA TYR A 131 8.64 20.03 -24.21
C TYR A 131 7.54 19.47 -25.09
N VAL A 132 6.81 18.47 -24.57
CA VAL A 132 5.68 17.85 -25.23
C VAL A 132 4.66 17.36 -24.18
N ASP A 133 3.39 17.50 -24.52
CA ASP A 133 2.27 16.94 -23.79
C ASP A 133 2.05 15.52 -24.33
N LEU A 134 2.49 14.46 -23.62
CA LEU A 134 2.35 13.07 -24.09
C LEU A 134 0.93 12.56 -23.95
N ASP A 135 0.23 13.01 -22.90
CA ASP A 135 -1.19 12.76 -22.63
C ASP A 135 -1.81 13.97 -21.90
N GLU A 136 -3.09 13.93 -21.60
CA GLU A 136 -3.83 15.00 -20.92
C GLU A 136 -3.25 15.38 -19.53
N ASP A 137 -2.52 14.47 -18.90
CA ASP A 137 -1.94 14.61 -17.58
C ASP A 137 -0.42 14.38 -17.51
N LEU A 138 0.22 13.95 -18.62
CA LEU A 138 1.64 13.58 -18.69
C LEU A 138 2.43 14.52 -19.57
N PHE A 139 3.37 15.25 -18.99
CA PHE A 139 4.20 16.25 -19.63
C PHE A 139 5.67 15.91 -19.50
N VAL A 140 6.44 16.17 -20.56
CA VAL A 140 7.88 15.93 -20.61
C VAL A 140 8.59 17.14 -21.13
N ALA A 141 9.64 17.57 -20.43
CA ALA A 141 10.53 18.63 -20.90
C ALA A 141 11.99 18.19 -20.80
N TRP A 142 12.83 18.67 -21.75
CA TRP A 142 14.26 18.31 -21.78
C TRP A 142 15.12 19.37 -22.47
N ASN A 143 16.39 19.36 -22.09
CA ASN A 143 17.46 20.05 -22.79
C ASN A 143 18.62 19.09 -23.13
N ASP A 144 19.81 19.61 -23.39
CA ASP A 144 20.98 18.77 -23.75
C ASP A 144 21.49 17.91 -22.57
N LYS A 145 21.15 18.23 -21.31
CA LYS A 145 21.72 17.62 -20.10
C LYS A 145 20.70 16.97 -19.17
N ARG A 146 19.47 17.43 -19.21
CA ARG A 146 18.44 17.08 -18.21
C ARG A 146 17.10 16.81 -18.86
N ALA A 147 16.33 15.94 -18.24
CA ALA A 147 14.92 15.76 -18.55
C ALA A 147 14.10 15.83 -17.26
N MET A 148 12.88 16.33 -17.40
CA MET A 148 11.88 16.39 -16.35
C MET A 148 10.58 15.81 -16.89
N ILE A 149 10.03 14.83 -16.19
CA ILE A 149 8.74 14.20 -16.51
C ILE A 149 7.81 14.51 -15.35
N THR A 150 6.62 15.02 -15.65
CA THR A 150 5.63 15.32 -14.63
C THR A 150 4.27 14.75 -15.02
N LEU A 151 3.63 14.05 -14.08
CA LEU A 151 2.26 13.57 -14.16
C LEU A 151 1.44 14.42 -13.21
N ILE A 152 0.42 15.12 -13.73
CA ILE A 152 -0.38 16.07 -12.94
C ILE A 152 -1.86 15.75 -13.07
N ASN A 153 -2.50 15.40 -11.98
CA ASN A 153 -3.95 15.29 -11.89
C ASN A 153 -4.51 16.49 -11.15
N TYR A 154 -5.48 17.16 -11.75
CA TYR A 154 -6.22 18.25 -11.14
C TYR A 154 -7.67 17.83 -10.90
N ASN A 155 -8.12 17.93 -9.66
CA ASN A 155 -9.51 17.76 -9.29
C ASN A 155 -10.02 19.05 -8.68
N LYS A 156 -11.05 19.63 -9.30
CA LYS A 156 -11.71 20.80 -8.75
C LYS A 156 -12.27 20.47 -7.37
N ARG A 157 -11.96 21.29 -6.38
CA ARG A 157 -12.50 21.13 -5.03
C ARG A 157 -14.00 21.37 -5.05
N SER A 158 -14.80 20.37 -4.68
CA SER A 158 -16.23 20.58 -4.40
C SER A 158 -16.37 21.25 -3.04
N LYS A 159 -16.97 22.42 -2.99
CA LYS A 159 -17.29 23.11 -1.72
C LYS A 159 -18.43 22.43 -0.95
N ASN A 160 -19.31 21.71 -1.64
CA ASN A 160 -20.41 20.97 -1.04
C ASN A 160 -20.60 19.62 -1.74
N VAL A 161 -20.66 18.55 -0.97
CA VAL A 161 -20.83 17.16 -1.47
C VAL A 161 -22.25 16.94 -2.05
N TRP A 162 -23.18 17.84 -1.81
CA TRP A 162 -24.61 17.73 -2.17
C TRP A 162 -25.09 18.77 -3.19
N ASN A 163 -24.27 19.79 -3.52
CA ASN A 163 -24.60 20.74 -4.57
C ASN A 163 -23.45 20.77 -5.60
N ASP A 164 -23.70 20.31 -6.79
CA ASP A 164 -22.80 20.33 -7.95
C ASP A 164 -22.57 21.75 -8.53
N ILE A 165 -22.50 22.76 -7.69
CA ILE A 165 -22.15 24.12 -8.12
C ILE A 165 -20.62 24.25 -8.08
N TYR A 166 -20.03 24.17 -9.23
CA TYR A 166 -18.61 24.33 -9.47
C TYR A 166 -18.20 25.81 -9.45
N GLU A 167 -17.60 26.27 -8.36
CA GLU A 167 -16.87 27.54 -8.36
C GLU A 167 -15.38 27.31 -8.68
N VAL A 168 -14.85 28.13 -9.59
CA VAL A 168 -13.41 28.15 -9.89
C VAL A 168 -12.68 28.81 -8.72
N ASP A 169 -11.85 28.07 -8.00
CA ASP A 169 -11.02 28.63 -6.93
C ASP A 169 -9.85 29.41 -7.58
N SER A 170 -9.96 30.73 -7.58
CA SER A 170 -8.96 31.66 -8.11
C SER A 170 -7.67 31.75 -7.27
N ALA A 171 -7.61 31.03 -6.12
CA ALA A 171 -6.47 31.08 -5.21
C ALA A 171 -5.32 30.12 -5.56
N ALA A 172 -5.49 29.20 -6.50
CA ALA A 172 -4.45 28.24 -6.90
C ALA A 172 -3.55 28.68 -8.06
N VAL A 173 -3.82 29.84 -8.66
CA VAL A 173 -3.03 30.36 -9.81
C VAL A 173 -2.59 31.78 -9.51
N ALA A 174 -1.53 31.93 -8.75
CA ALA A 174 -0.71 33.12 -8.81
C ALA A 174 0.14 33.07 -10.10
N VAL A 175 -0.51 33.14 -11.26
CA VAL A 175 0.12 33.52 -12.51
C VAL A 175 -0.32 34.93 -12.78
N ASP A 176 0.65 35.84 -12.80
CA ASP A 176 0.48 37.25 -13.12
C ASP A 176 -0.46 37.48 -14.33
N SER A 177 -1.50 38.28 -14.07
CA SER A 177 -2.23 39.08 -15.04
C SER A 177 -2.80 38.43 -16.30
N VAL A 178 -4.05 38.00 -16.24
CA VAL A 178 -5.07 38.41 -17.24
C VAL A 178 -6.38 38.67 -16.50
N ALA A 179 -6.73 39.91 -16.36
CA ALA A 179 -8.03 40.34 -15.83
C ALA A 179 -9.15 39.96 -16.80
N VAL A 180 -10.04 39.05 -16.37
CA VAL A 180 -11.34 38.89 -17.03
C VAL A 180 -12.36 39.50 -16.10
N ILE A 181 -12.93 40.61 -16.52
CA ILE A 181 -14.08 41.25 -15.85
C ILE A 181 -15.29 40.36 -16.09
N VAL A 182 -15.87 39.84 -15.01
CA VAL A 182 -17.19 39.21 -15.04
C VAL A 182 -18.13 40.07 -14.22
N ASP A 183 -19.12 40.57 -14.91
CA ASP A 183 -20.18 41.42 -14.38
C ASP A 183 -21.04 40.66 -13.38
N SER A 184 -21.23 41.21 -12.21
CA SER A 184 -22.00 40.63 -11.10
C SER A 184 -23.45 41.02 -11.21
N ALA A 185 -24.33 40.08 -11.53
CA ALA A 185 -25.76 40.22 -11.28
C ALA A 185 -26.10 39.50 -9.97
N ALA A 186 -26.42 40.27 -8.96
CA ALA A 186 -26.92 39.78 -7.67
C ALA A 186 -28.36 39.26 -7.81
N ALA A 187 -28.56 37.96 -7.59
CA ALA A 187 -29.88 37.39 -7.35
C ALA A 187 -30.08 37.17 -5.85
N ALA A 188 -31.15 37.78 -5.32
CA ALA A 188 -31.58 37.58 -3.95
C ALA A 188 -32.12 36.14 -3.77
N TYR A 189 -31.65 35.46 -2.75
CA TYR A 189 -32.17 34.17 -2.33
C TYR A 189 -33.13 34.34 -1.19
N GLU A 190 -34.34 33.80 -1.34
CA GLU A 190 -35.33 33.61 -0.26
C GLU A 190 -34.81 32.48 0.66
N GLU A 191 -34.86 32.69 1.96
CA GLU A 191 -34.56 31.68 2.98
C GLU A 191 -35.64 30.59 2.95
N GLU A 192 -35.30 29.39 2.47
CA GLU A 192 -36.14 28.20 2.67
C GLU A 192 -36.03 27.72 4.12
N GLU A 193 -37.18 27.57 4.78
CA GLU A 193 -37.30 26.97 6.11
C GLU A 193 -36.71 25.56 6.11
N ILE A 194 -35.71 25.32 6.94
CA ILE A 194 -35.08 23.99 7.16
C ILE A 194 -36.14 23.09 7.83
N LYS A 195 -36.75 22.16 7.07
CA LYS A 195 -37.60 21.12 7.62
C LYS A 195 -36.80 20.22 8.55
N PRO A 196 -37.33 19.84 9.73
CA PRO A 196 -36.62 18.90 10.61
C PRO A 196 -36.46 17.55 9.94
N PHE A 197 -35.27 16.96 10.12
CA PHE A 197 -34.87 15.64 9.54
C PHE A 197 -35.88 14.55 9.96
N ASP A 198 -36.59 13.95 8.98
CA ASP A 198 -37.52 12.84 9.24
C ASP A 198 -36.78 11.49 9.20
N TYR A 199 -36.27 11.06 10.38
CA TYR A 199 -35.59 9.81 10.55
C TYR A 199 -36.46 8.58 10.21
N LYS A 200 -37.78 8.68 10.17
CA LYS A 200 -38.70 7.57 9.84
C LYS A 200 -38.73 7.34 8.33
N GLU A 201 -38.74 8.39 7.54
CA GLU A 201 -38.65 8.32 6.10
C GLU A 201 -37.31 7.73 5.67
N GLU A 202 -36.22 8.17 6.30
CA GLU A 202 -34.86 7.63 6.07
C GLU A 202 -34.74 6.15 6.43
N ILE A 203 -35.37 5.71 7.54
CA ILE A 203 -35.39 4.28 7.91
C ILE A 203 -36.17 3.44 6.87
N GLU A 204 -37.28 3.94 6.36
CA GLU A 204 -38.02 3.23 5.31
C GLU A 204 -37.21 3.15 4.01
N TYR A 205 -36.59 4.24 3.59
CA TYR A 205 -35.65 4.26 2.46
C TYR A 205 -34.55 3.22 2.61
N LEU A 206 -33.85 3.19 3.75
CA LEU A 206 -32.78 2.20 3.99
C LEU A 206 -33.30 0.75 4.00
N LYS A 207 -34.53 0.50 4.44
CA LYS A 207 -35.14 -0.84 4.35
C LYS A 207 -35.45 -1.25 2.92
N GLU A 208 -35.90 -0.32 2.09
CA GLU A 208 -36.11 -0.58 0.66
C GLU A 208 -34.78 -0.87 -0.05
N GLU A 209 -33.72 -0.11 0.27
CA GLU A 209 -32.38 -0.34 -0.28
C GLU A 209 -31.83 -1.71 0.14
N ILE A 210 -32.02 -2.11 1.40
CA ILE A 210 -31.64 -3.47 1.83
C ILE A 210 -32.42 -4.55 1.08
N LYS A 211 -33.70 -4.32 0.80
CA LYS A 211 -34.53 -5.26 0.05
C LYS A 211 -34.07 -5.38 -1.41
N TYR A 212 -33.72 -4.25 -2.04
CA TYR A 212 -33.15 -4.19 -3.37
C TYR A 212 -31.82 -4.95 -3.46
N LEU A 213 -30.89 -4.66 -2.55
CA LEU A 213 -29.59 -5.34 -2.48
C LEU A 213 -29.74 -6.86 -2.28
N LYS A 214 -30.67 -7.31 -1.43
CA LYS A 214 -30.96 -8.74 -1.24
C LYS A 214 -31.51 -9.39 -2.51
N SER A 215 -32.32 -8.68 -3.28
CA SER A 215 -32.84 -9.16 -4.57
C SER A 215 -31.69 -9.32 -5.58
N ASN A 216 -30.80 -8.34 -5.65
CA ASN A 216 -29.64 -8.41 -6.54
C ASN A 216 -28.67 -9.54 -6.17
N ILE A 217 -28.42 -9.76 -4.89
CA ILE A 217 -27.61 -10.89 -4.41
C ILE A 217 -28.24 -12.22 -4.85
N LYS A 218 -29.57 -12.35 -4.77
CA LYS A 218 -30.28 -13.56 -5.21
C LYS A 218 -30.16 -13.79 -6.72
N SER A 219 -30.30 -12.72 -7.53
CA SER A 219 -30.11 -12.78 -8.99
C SER A 219 -28.68 -13.16 -9.35
N ASN A 220 -27.69 -12.46 -8.76
CA ASN A 220 -26.29 -12.74 -9.03
C ASN A 220 -25.88 -14.18 -8.67
N ASN A 221 -26.40 -14.72 -7.57
CA ASN A 221 -26.17 -16.12 -7.19
C ASN A 221 -26.78 -17.10 -8.22
N ALA A 222 -27.94 -16.78 -8.79
CA ALA A 222 -28.53 -17.59 -9.84
C ALA A 222 -27.69 -17.55 -11.14
N ASP A 223 -27.16 -16.38 -11.49
CA ASP A 223 -26.25 -16.21 -12.63
C ASP A 223 -24.92 -16.95 -12.44
N ILE A 224 -24.35 -16.89 -11.24
CA ILE A 224 -23.15 -17.67 -10.90
C ILE A 224 -23.41 -19.17 -11.07
N ALA A 225 -24.56 -19.67 -10.58
CA ALA A 225 -24.91 -21.07 -10.74
C ALA A 225 -25.11 -21.46 -12.21
N LYS A 226 -25.70 -20.57 -13.01
CA LYS A 226 -25.83 -20.76 -14.46
C LYS A 226 -24.47 -20.85 -15.14
N TYR A 227 -23.57 -19.89 -14.88
CA TYR A 227 -22.22 -19.90 -15.45
C TYR A 227 -21.42 -21.13 -15.04
N GLN A 228 -21.56 -21.59 -13.80
CA GLN A 228 -20.89 -22.82 -13.36
C GLN A 228 -21.38 -24.05 -14.11
N LYS A 229 -22.69 -24.12 -14.45
CA LYS A 229 -23.24 -25.17 -15.30
C LYS A 229 -22.68 -25.09 -16.71
N ASP A 230 -22.65 -23.91 -17.28
CA ASP A 230 -22.13 -23.68 -18.63
C ASP A 230 -20.66 -24.05 -18.75
N ILE A 231 -19.86 -23.73 -17.74
CA ILE A 231 -18.45 -24.12 -17.68
C ILE A 231 -18.31 -25.66 -17.70
N LYS A 232 -19.00 -26.36 -16.82
CA LYS A 232 -18.96 -27.84 -16.77
C LYS A 232 -19.41 -28.48 -18.08
N TYR A 233 -20.41 -27.90 -18.72
CA TYR A 233 -20.90 -28.40 -20.03
C TYR A 233 -19.85 -28.15 -21.13
N LEU A 234 -19.23 -26.97 -21.16
CA LEU A 234 -18.15 -26.63 -22.09
C LEU A 234 -16.93 -27.53 -21.91
N GLU A 235 -16.52 -27.80 -20.68
CA GLU A 235 -15.42 -28.72 -20.39
C GLU A 235 -15.65 -30.12 -20.88
N LYS A 236 -16.90 -30.60 -20.84
CA LYS A 236 -17.30 -31.96 -21.28
C LYS A 236 -17.57 -32.06 -22.78
N HIS A 237 -18.13 -31.02 -23.38
CA HIS A 237 -18.70 -31.11 -24.75
C HIS A 237 -18.00 -30.18 -25.75
N HIS A 238 -17.11 -29.30 -25.30
CA HIS A 238 -16.39 -28.29 -26.11
C HIS A 238 -17.31 -27.38 -26.94
N LYS A 239 -18.58 -27.22 -26.54
CA LYS A 239 -19.58 -26.33 -27.15
C LYS A 239 -20.62 -25.94 -26.10
N TYR A 240 -21.30 -24.81 -26.30
CA TYR A 240 -22.41 -24.39 -25.42
C TYR A 240 -23.62 -25.32 -25.54
N PRO A 241 -24.45 -25.46 -24.46
CA PRO A 241 -25.74 -26.15 -24.55
C PRO A 241 -26.64 -25.47 -25.59
N GLU A 242 -27.30 -26.25 -26.44
CA GLU A 242 -28.27 -25.68 -27.40
C GLU A 242 -29.46 -25.14 -26.61
N GLU A 243 -29.76 -23.85 -26.75
CA GLU A 243 -30.98 -23.27 -26.21
C GLU A 243 -32.20 -23.95 -26.88
N LYS A 244 -33.05 -24.59 -26.08
CA LYS A 244 -34.35 -25.09 -26.57
C LYS A 244 -35.14 -23.85 -27.01
N LYS A 245 -35.39 -23.70 -28.32
CA LYS A 245 -36.31 -22.70 -28.84
C LYS A 245 -37.67 -22.92 -28.16
N GLN A 246 -38.10 -21.93 -27.38
CA GLN A 246 -39.48 -21.90 -26.89
C GLN A 246 -40.41 -21.75 -28.09
N PRO A 247 -41.58 -22.44 -28.12
CA PRO A 247 -42.57 -22.24 -29.17
C PRO A 247 -43.04 -20.78 -29.11
N GLU A 248 -43.14 -20.14 -30.26
CA GLU A 248 -43.76 -18.82 -30.41
C GLU A 248 -45.23 -18.91 -29.95
N GLU A 249 -45.54 -18.37 -28.78
CA GLU A 249 -46.91 -18.04 -28.41
C GLU A 249 -47.27 -16.69 -29.05
N THR A 250 -48.10 -16.75 -30.07
CA THR A 250 -48.84 -15.60 -30.60
C THR A 250 -49.90 -15.19 -29.60
N THR A 251 -49.70 -14.07 -28.92
CA THR A 251 -50.79 -13.36 -28.25
C THR A 251 -50.72 -11.87 -28.60
N ASP A 252 -51.69 -11.48 -29.44
CA ASP A 252 -52.15 -10.10 -29.55
C ASP A 252 -52.60 -9.60 -28.18
N SER A 253 -51.95 -8.57 -27.65
CA SER A 253 -52.59 -7.65 -26.71
C SER A 253 -51.87 -6.30 -26.73
N PRO A 254 -52.60 -5.22 -26.89
CA PRO A 254 -52.07 -3.88 -26.89
C PRO A 254 -52.11 -3.29 -25.48
N TYR A 255 -51.00 -2.95 -24.90
CA TYR A 255 -50.79 -1.82 -23.96
C TYR A 255 -49.36 -1.79 -23.39
N SER A 256 -48.65 -0.83 -23.88
CA SER A 256 -47.88 0.24 -23.21
C SER A 256 -46.85 -0.09 -22.17
N GLU A 257 -45.65 0.41 -22.47
CA GLU A 257 -44.78 1.25 -21.72
C GLU A 257 -43.87 0.63 -20.65
N GLU A 258 -42.59 0.82 -20.99
CA GLU A 258 -41.43 1.19 -20.17
C GLU A 258 -40.95 0.21 -19.07
N SER A 259 -39.93 -0.52 -19.41
CA SER A 259 -38.60 -0.45 -18.74
C SER A 259 -37.67 -1.47 -19.42
N GLY A 260 -36.84 -0.98 -20.31
CA GLY A 260 -35.82 -1.79 -20.98
C GLY A 260 -34.52 -1.79 -20.17
N GLU A 261 -34.23 -2.88 -19.52
CA GLU A 261 -32.85 -3.16 -19.10
C GLU A 261 -32.29 -4.25 -20.03
N THR A 262 -31.29 -3.83 -20.81
CA THR A 262 -30.56 -4.68 -21.73
C THR A 262 -29.44 -5.40 -21.02
N ALA A 263 -29.41 -6.73 -21.16
CA ALA A 263 -28.29 -7.58 -20.79
C ALA A 263 -27.05 -7.29 -21.65
N PRO A 264 -25.81 -7.48 -21.12
CA PRO A 264 -24.59 -7.24 -21.88
C PRO A 264 -24.40 -8.27 -23.00
N PRO A 265 -23.86 -7.88 -24.16
CA PRO A 265 -23.73 -8.75 -25.32
C PRO A 265 -22.59 -9.76 -25.17
N SER A 266 -22.86 -11.00 -25.57
CA SER A 266 -21.88 -12.05 -25.81
C SER A 266 -21.06 -11.71 -27.06
N SER A 267 -19.74 -11.91 -26.95
CA SER A 267 -18.77 -11.72 -28.01
C SER A 267 -19.01 -12.67 -29.19
N GLN A 268 -19.31 -12.15 -30.37
CA GLN A 268 -18.72 -12.54 -31.67
C GLN A 268 -19.31 -11.67 -32.80
N ASP A 269 -18.39 -10.98 -33.45
CA ASP A 269 -18.42 -10.46 -34.83
C ASP A 269 -19.77 -10.29 -35.52
N ASP A 270 -20.36 -9.13 -35.31
CA ASP A 270 -20.98 -8.30 -36.35
C ASP A 270 -21.22 -6.93 -35.69
N TYR A 271 -20.31 -5.98 -35.92
CA TYR A 271 -20.55 -4.58 -35.62
C TYR A 271 -21.64 -4.06 -36.56
N VAL A 272 -22.88 -4.31 -36.21
CA VAL A 272 -23.96 -3.39 -36.61
C VAL A 272 -23.72 -2.17 -35.70
N GLU A 273 -23.35 -1.05 -36.27
CA GLU A 273 -23.42 0.26 -35.61
C GLU A 273 -24.89 0.42 -35.13
N THR A 274 -25.15 -0.01 -33.88
CA THR A 274 -26.33 0.48 -33.18
C THR A 274 -26.02 1.94 -32.93
N GLU A 275 -26.77 2.83 -33.57
CA GLU A 275 -26.79 4.25 -33.28
C GLU A 275 -26.84 4.41 -31.76
N ALA A 276 -25.69 4.82 -31.17
CA ALA A 276 -25.63 5.22 -29.80
C ALA A 276 -26.72 6.28 -29.61
N TYR A 277 -27.61 6.09 -28.65
CA TYR A 277 -28.50 7.15 -28.22
C TYR A 277 -27.63 8.40 -28.05
N PRO A 278 -27.96 9.52 -28.69
CA PRO A 278 -27.17 10.70 -28.53
C PRO A 278 -27.24 11.09 -27.04
N LEU A 279 -26.20 10.74 -26.28
CA LEU A 279 -25.90 11.40 -25.02
C LEU A 279 -26.08 12.88 -25.32
N ASP A 280 -26.99 13.52 -24.57
CA ASP A 280 -27.41 14.89 -24.79
C ASP A 280 -26.23 15.73 -25.27
N SER A 281 -26.30 16.27 -26.45
CA SER A 281 -25.18 16.92 -27.12
C SER A 281 -24.67 18.12 -26.30
N GLU A 282 -25.48 18.62 -25.39
CA GLU A 282 -25.17 19.65 -24.43
C GLU A 282 -24.30 19.14 -23.29
N TYR A 283 -24.62 17.97 -22.71
CA TYR A 283 -23.79 17.32 -21.67
C TYR A 283 -22.40 16.95 -22.20
N GLN A 284 -22.30 16.42 -23.42
CA GLN A 284 -21.01 16.11 -24.02
C GLN A 284 -20.16 17.37 -24.24
N LYS A 285 -20.76 18.48 -24.69
CA LYS A 285 -20.09 19.77 -24.85
C LYS A 285 -19.62 20.34 -23.52
N GLU A 286 -20.43 20.19 -22.47
CA GLU A 286 -20.05 20.61 -21.11
C GLU A 286 -18.87 19.81 -20.59
N MET A 287 -18.92 18.48 -20.74
CA MET A 287 -17.81 17.60 -20.34
C MET A 287 -16.52 17.90 -21.12
N ASP A 288 -16.60 18.14 -22.41
CA ASP A 288 -15.43 18.50 -23.23
C ASP A 288 -14.88 19.87 -22.84
N SER A 289 -15.75 20.84 -22.50
CA SER A 289 -15.34 22.13 -21.96
C SER A 289 -14.62 21.99 -20.61
N LEU A 290 -15.14 21.19 -19.70
CA LEU A 290 -14.53 20.93 -18.40
C LEU A 290 -13.15 20.25 -18.56
N LYS A 291 -13.03 19.26 -19.47
CA LYS A 291 -11.74 18.64 -19.81
C LYS A 291 -10.74 19.65 -20.36
N ALA A 292 -11.16 20.53 -21.27
CA ALA A 292 -10.30 21.55 -21.83
C ALA A 292 -9.80 22.54 -20.77
N VAL A 293 -10.67 22.96 -19.83
CA VAL A 293 -10.29 23.81 -18.69
C VAL A 293 -9.31 23.09 -17.79
N LYS A 294 -9.59 21.82 -17.43
CA LYS A 294 -8.70 20.98 -16.62
C LYS A 294 -7.32 20.84 -17.27
N PHE A 295 -7.28 20.52 -18.55
CA PHE A 295 -6.04 20.41 -19.32
C PHE A 295 -5.24 21.71 -19.33
N LYS A 296 -5.90 22.86 -19.52
CA LYS A 296 -5.24 24.19 -19.48
C LYS A 296 -4.57 24.45 -18.13
N ILE A 297 -5.22 24.06 -17.03
CA ILE A 297 -4.69 24.24 -15.68
C ILE A 297 -3.46 23.35 -15.46
N VAL A 298 -3.56 22.04 -15.73
CA VAL A 298 -2.44 21.11 -15.54
C VAL A 298 -1.25 21.43 -16.44
N LYS A 299 -1.51 21.86 -17.67
CA LYS A 299 -0.48 22.35 -18.58
C LYS A 299 0.21 23.60 -18.05
N GLY A 300 -0.53 24.56 -17.51
CA GLY A 300 0.03 25.78 -16.90
C GLY A 300 0.94 25.45 -15.71
N ILE A 301 0.54 24.49 -14.85
CA ILE A 301 1.37 24.01 -13.74
C ILE A 301 2.66 23.36 -14.28
N ALA A 302 2.56 22.46 -15.26
CA ALA A 302 3.72 21.79 -15.86
C ALA A 302 4.70 22.78 -16.48
N GLU A 303 4.20 23.76 -17.27
CA GLU A 303 5.04 24.78 -17.89
C GLU A 303 5.73 25.68 -16.87
N SER A 304 5.05 26.05 -15.77
CA SER A 304 5.63 26.82 -14.67
C SER A 304 6.77 26.06 -13.98
N ASP A 305 6.57 24.76 -13.70
CA ASP A 305 7.59 23.90 -13.10
C ASP A 305 8.79 23.74 -14.06
N PHE A 306 8.56 23.57 -15.37
CA PHE A 306 9.60 23.48 -16.37
C PHE A 306 10.39 24.80 -16.48
N ASP A 307 9.70 25.95 -16.56
CA ASP A 307 10.36 27.26 -16.61
C ASP A 307 11.23 27.48 -15.37
N THR A 308 10.73 27.11 -14.19
CA THR A 308 11.50 27.21 -12.93
C THR A 308 12.75 26.34 -12.98
N TYR A 309 12.66 25.10 -13.44
CA TYR A 309 13.80 24.18 -13.47
C TYR A 309 14.82 24.52 -14.55
N PHE A 310 14.39 24.70 -15.80
CA PHE A 310 15.30 24.90 -16.92
C PHE A 310 15.92 26.31 -16.99
N ASN A 311 15.38 27.28 -16.23
CA ASN A 311 16.00 28.61 -16.06
C ASN A 311 16.90 28.68 -14.80
N SER A 312 17.02 27.57 -14.01
CA SER A 312 17.93 27.45 -12.88
C SER A 312 19.30 26.88 -13.31
N ASN A 313 20.15 26.57 -12.33
CA ASN A 313 21.42 25.86 -12.55
C ASN A 313 21.25 24.35 -12.85
N LEU A 314 20.01 23.87 -13.02
CA LEU A 314 19.62 22.47 -13.25
C LEU A 314 19.93 21.52 -12.06
N GLU A 315 20.12 22.08 -10.86
CA GLU A 315 20.24 21.34 -9.61
C GLU A 315 18.96 21.49 -8.78
N ILE A 316 18.68 20.49 -7.99
CA ILE A 316 17.51 20.45 -7.11
C ILE A 316 17.98 20.65 -5.69
N ASP A 317 17.46 21.69 -5.04
CA ASP A 317 17.66 21.94 -3.61
C ASP A 317 16.59 21.20 -2.82
N VAL A 318 17.03 20.11 -2.18
CA VAL A 318 16.14 19.24 -1.38
C VAL A 318 16.09 19.79 0.04
N PRO A 319 14.91 20.04 0.62
CA PRO A 319 14.77 20.47 2.00
C PRO A 319 15.47 19.52 2.98
N VAL A 320 16.18 20.08 3.97
CA VAL A 320 16.98 19.30 4.93
C VAL A 320 16.12 18.26 5.68
N GLU A 321 14.88 18.59 5.99
CA GLU A 321 13.93 17.67 6.63
C GLU A 321 13.64 16.44 5.79
N MET A 322 13.62 16.55 4.46
CA MET A 322 13.42 15.41 3.54
C MET A 322 14.67 14.52 3.44
N LEU A 323 15.84 15.03 3.81
CA LEU A 323 17.10 14.28 3.84
C LEU A 323 17.41 13.71 5.23
N ASN A 324 16.53 13.89 6.22
CA ASN A 324 16.69 13.24 7.51
C ASN A 324 16.79 11.72 7.32
N PHE A 325 17.82 11.13 7.93
CA PHE A 325 18.14 9.70 7.83
C PHE A 325 18.55 9.20 6.42
N HIS A 326 18.83 10.11 5.46
CA HIS A 326 19.39 9.74 4.17
C HIS A 326 20.79 9.14 4.33
N ASP A 327 21.02 7.97 3.73
CA ASP A 327 22.34 7.34 3.61
C ASP A 327 22.79 7.39 2.14
N ALA A 328 23.85 8.12 1.87
CA ALA A 328 24.43 8.25 0.52
C ALA A 328 24.92 6.91 -0.09
N ASN A 329 25.05 5.86 0.72
CA ASN A 329 25.40 4.52 0.26
C ASN A 329 24.18 3.65 -0.05
N SER A 330 22.97 4.12 0.22
CA SER A 330 21.75 3.40 -0.16
C SER A 330 21.60 3.35 -1.69
N ASP A 331 20.98 2.31 -2.20
CA ASP A 331 20.64 2.17 -3.63
C ASP A 331 19.40 2.99 -3.99
N ALA A 332 18.49 3.13 -3.03
CA ALA A 332 17.39 4.07 -3.11
C ALA A 332 17.06 4.62 -1.73
N PHE A 333 16.61 5.86 -1.71
CA PHE A 333 16.13 6.55 -0.53
C PHE A 333 14.72 7.05 -0.78
N VAL A 334 13.85 6.95 0.21
CA VAL A 334 12.48 7.47 0.16
C VAL A 334 12.17 8.21 1.45
N TYR A 335 11.64 9.40 1.32
CA TYR A 335 11.05 10.17 2.43
C TYR A 335 9.56 10.37 2.18
N ALA A 336 8.75 10.23 3.21
CA ALA A 336 7.32 10.50 3.17
C ALA A 336 6.87 11.29 4.39
N ASP A 337 6.11 12.36 4.15
CA ASP A 337 5.44 13.15 5.15
C ASP A 337 3.99 12.71 5.29
N TYR A 338 3.75 11.72 6.15
CA TYR A 338 2.41 11.18 6.35
C TYR A 338 1.44 12.19 6.94
N GLY A 339 1.94 13.11 7.77
CA GLY A 339 1.12 14.20 8.32
C GLY A 339 0.51 15.07 7.23
N LYS A 340 1.32 15.49 6.25
CA LYS A 340 0.81 16.26 5.09
C LYS A 340 -0.05 15.41 4.16
N ILE A 341 0.36 14.18 3.83
CA ILE A 341 -0.41 13.27 2.96
C ILE A 341 -1.84 13.11 3.46
N LEU A 342 -2.01 12.94 4.78
CA LEU A 342 -3.31 12.69 5.37
C LEU A 342 -4.10 13.97 5.64
N ASN A 343 -3.43 15.06 6.01
CA ASN A 343 -4.10 16.29 6.43
C ASN A 343 -4.39 17.26 5.28
N GLU A 344 -3.61 17.22 4.20
CA GLU A 344 -3.68 18.18 3.10
C GLU A 344 -4.16 17.57 1.78
N GLY A 345 -4.21 16.24 1.66
CA GLY A 345 -4.54 15.54 0.43
C GLY A 345 -5.98 15.01 0.35
N LEU A 346 -6.14 13.94 -0.42
CA LEU A 346 -7.40 13.23 -0.68
C LEU A 346 -8.21 12.89 0.58
N TYR A 347 -7.52 12.71 1.70
CA TYR A 347 -8.13 12.27 2.96
C TYR A 347 -8.67 13.42 3.82
N LYS A 348 -8.34 14.69 3.50
CA LYS A 348 -8.77 15.85 4.27
C LYS A 348 -10.29 15.94 4.41
N ASN A 349 -11.03 15.69 3.33
CA ASN A 349 -12.50 15.71 3.34
C ASN A 349 -13.09 14.50 4.08
N MET A 350 -12.43 13.34 4.03
CA MET A 350 -12.84 12.15 4.78
C MET A 350 -12.65 12.37 6.28
N TYR A 351 -11.52 12.97 6.67
CA TYR A 351 -11.22 13.28 8.08
C TYR A 351 -12.08 14.40 8.67
N ARG A 352 -12.58 15.34 7.87
CA ARG A 352 -13.51 16.38 8.32
C ARG A 352 -14.92 15.87 8.57
N ARG A 353 -15.31 14.76 7.95
CA ARG A 353 -16.68 14.22 8.04
C ARG A 353 -16.96 13.45 9.33
N TYR A 354 -15.93 12.92 9.95
CA TYR A 354 -16.05 12.09 11.15
C TYR A 354 -15.06 12.55 12.20
N ASP A 355 -15.51 12.99 13.36
CA ASP A 355 -14.66 13.44 14.47
C ASP A 355 -13.63 12.42 14.91
N PHE A 356 -13.96 11.12 14.80
CA PHE A 356 -13.05 10.01 15.05
C PHE A 356 -11.79 10.04 14.15
N THR A 357 -11.87 10.64 12.98
CA THR A 357 -10.75 10.65 12.03
C THR A 357 -9.67 11.68 12.36
N GLN A 358 -9.98 12.66 13.19
CA GLN A 358 -8.96 13.63 13.68
C GLN A 358 -7.91 12.91 14.54
N PHE A 359 -8.31 11.90 15.31
CA PHE A 359 -7.40 11.04 16.04
C PHE A 359 -6.39 10.34 15.11
N LEU A 360 -6.85 9.79 13.99
CA LEU A 360 -5.98 9.16 12.99
C LEU A 360 -5.02 10.17 12.37
N SER A 361 -5.51 11.36 12.04
CA SER A 361 -4.68 12.46 11.52
C SER A 361 -3.52 12.79 12.47
N LYS A 362 -3.78 12.86 13.77
CA LYS A 362 -2.75 13.11 14.78
C LYS A 362 -1.81 11.91 14.94
N MET A 363 -2.33 10.70 15.01
CA MET A 363 -1.54 9.47 15.13
C MET A 363 -0.55 9.30 13.97
N TYR A 364 -0.95 9.69 12.76
CA TYR A 364 -0.11 9.62 11.57
C TYR A 364 0.67 10.91 11.27
N ASN A 365 0.67 11.91 12.17
CA ASN A 365 1.44 13.14 12.00
C ASN A 365 2.94 12.89 12.14
N SER A 366 3.52 12.22 11.16
CA SER A 366 4.88 11.67 11.22
C SER A 366 5.62 11.81 9.90
N ASN A 367 6.93 11.77 10.01
CA ASN A 367 7.84 11.61 8.88
C ASN A 367 8.41 10.19 8.91
N THR A 368 8.59 9.61 7.74
CA THR A 368 9.21 8.30 7.61
C THR A 368 10.22 8.31 6.49
N ALA A 369 11.41 7.77 6.76
CA ALA A 369 12.48 7.63 5.79
C ALA A 369 12.83 6.16 5.60
N TYR A 370 13.12 5.77 4.36
CA TYR A 370 13.49 4.41 3.98
C TYR A 370 14.79 4.45 3.19
N ASN A 371 15.77 3.65 3.59
CA ASN A 371 16.98 3.38 2.82
C ASN A 371 16.99 1.93 2.37
N LEU A 372 17.04 1.69 1.07
CA LEU A 372 17.07 0.37 0.46
C LEU A 372 18.49 0.03 -0.01
N TYR A 373 18.94 -1.20 0.27
CA TYR A 373 20.25 -1.69 -0.12
C TYR A 373 20.12 -3.08 -0.74
N PHE A 374 20.74 -3.24 -1.90
CA PHE A 374 20.96 -4.54 -2.53
C PHE A 374 22.39 -5.01 -2.20
N ASP A 375 22.56 -5.61 -1.02
CA ASP A 375 23.84 -6.14 -0.58
C ASP A 375 24.18 -7.45 -1.35
N LYS A 376 25.36 -7.99 -1.14
CA LYS A 376 25.80 -9.20 -1.85
C LYS A 376 24.91 -10.43 -1.54
N ASP A 377 24.54 -10.60 -0.28
CA ASP A 377 23.87 -11.79 0.27
C ASP A 377 22.48 -11.52 0.82
N LYS A 378 21.98 -10.29 0.71
CA LYS A 378 20.66 -9.89 1.23
C LYS A 378 20.16 -8.60 0.62
N VAL A 379 18.85 -8.42 0.66
CA VAL A 379 18.21 -7.11 0.57
C VAL A 379 18.00 -6.58 1.98
N ARG A 380 18.37 -5.34 2.20
CA ARG A 380 18.20 -4.65 3.48
C ARG A 380 17.41 -3.37 3.30
N LEU A 381 16.36 -3.21 4.09
CA LEU A 381 15.54 -2.01 4.16
C LEU A 381 15.63 -1.44 5.56
N VAL A 382 16.07 -0.20 5.68
CA VAL A 382 16.12 0.53 6.96
C VAL A 382 15.06 1.61 6.94
N ASN A 383 14.10 1.49 7.83
CA ASN A 383 13.03 2.47 8.03
C ASN A 383 13.28 3.26 9.30
N ASN A 384 13.15 4.58 9.23
CA ASN A 384 13.21 5.48 10.37
C ASN A 384 11.88 6.24 10.46
N TYR A 385 11.18 6.05 11.58
CA TYR A 385 9.93 6.72 11.89
C TYR A 385 10.15 7.80 12.95
N GLN A 386 9.58 8.99 12.73
CA GLN A 386 9.61 10.09 13.68
C GLN A 386 8.27 10.83 13.67
N HIS A 387 7.60 10.88 14.82
CA HIS A 387 6.42 11.71 14.99
C HIS A 387 6.81 13.19 15.06
N LYS A 388 6.02 14.08 14.44
CA LYS A 388 6.35 15.52 14.36
C LYS A 388 6.12 16.26 15.67
N ASP A 389 5.15 15.81 16.49
CA ASP A 389 4.97 16.35 17.83
C ASP A 389 6.02 15.79 18.79
N PRO A 390 6.82 16.65 19.47
CA PRO A 390 7.92 16.19 20.29
C PRO A 390 7.50 15.42 21.55
N GLU A 391 6.34 15.74 22.13
CA GLU A 391 5.85 15.06 23.33
C GLU A 391 5.35 13.67 22.97
N THR A 392 4.57 13.55 21.91
CA THR A 392 4.12 12.27 21.34
C THR A 392 5.33 11.40 20.96
N GLN A 393 6.35 11.97 20.31
CA GLN A 393 7.57 11.25 19.95
C GLN A 393 8.29 10.72 21.20
N LYS A 394 8.39 11.52 22.25
CA LYS A 394 8.98 11.10 23.53
C LYS A 394 8.21 9.93 24.16
N ASN A 395 6.89 9.97 24.12
CA ASN A 395 6.03 8.91 24.64
C ASN A 395 6.15 7.62 23.80
N ILE A 396 6.19 7.74 22.47
CA ILE A 396 6.48 6.61 21.58
C ILE A 396 7.83 5.96 21.94
N LEU A 397 8.89 6.75 22.04
CA LEU A 397 10.22 6.25 22.40
C LEU A 397 10.26 5.57 23.78
N ALA A 398 9.43 6.02 24.73
CA ALA A 398 9.33 5.40 26.05
C ALA A 398 8.69 4.01 26.02
N VAL A 399 7.73 3.79 25.12
CA VAL A 399 7.12 2.47 24.89
C VAL A 399 8.16 1.46 24.38
N TYR A 400 9.07 1.88 23.50
CA TYR A 400 10.13 1.01 22.94
C TYR A 400 11.31 0.73 23.90
N LYS A 401 11.17 1.08 25.17
CA LYS A 401 12.15 0.79 26.26
C LYS A 401 11.65 -0.28 27.22
N GLY A 402 11.07 -1.34 26.71
CA GLY A 402 10.56 -2.44 27.52
C GLY A 402 11.65 -3.32 28.15
N LYS A 403 11.25 -4.09 29.15
CA LYS A 403 12.11 -5.08 29.83
C LYS A 403 12.05 -6.41 29.08
N LYS A 404 13.13 -7.17 29.09
CA LYS A 404 13.23 -8.49 28.46
C LYS A 404 12.61 -9.57 29.35
N ASN A 405 11.97 -10.57 28.73
CA ASN A 405 11.45 -11.76 29.45
C ASN A 405 12.06 -13.05 28.88
N LYS A 406 12.97 -13.67 29.63
CA LYS A 406 13.68 -14.88 29.23
C LYS A 406 12.78 -16.11 29.10
N LYS A 407 11.66 -16.17 29.84
CA LYS A 407 10.71 -17.30 29.77
C LYS A 407 10.03 -17.36 28.41
N LEU A 408 9.71 -16.20 27.83
CA LEU A 408 9.10 -16.13 26.51
C LEU A 408 10.07 -16.56 25.40
N THR A 409 11.34 -16.15 25.48
CA THR A 409 12.34 -16.54 24.48
C THR A 409 12.64 -18.02 24.46
N ALA A 410 12.46 -18.73 25.60
CA ALA A 410 12.65 -20.16 25.69
C ALA A 410 11.62 -20.98 24.91
N LEU A 411 10.54 -20.37 24.41
CA LEU A 411 9.56 -21.03 23.54
C LEU A 411 10.05 -21.23 22.09
N ILE A 412 11.13 -20.55 21.70
CA ILE A 412 11.79 -20.78 20.41
C ILE A 412 12.56 -22.09 20.49
N SER A 413 12.33 -22.98 19.54
CA SER A 413 12.94 -24.32 19.49
C SER A 413 13.52 -24.62 18.11
N ASP A 414 14.20 -25.77 17.97
CA ASP A 414 14.76 -26.22 16.69
C ASP A 414 13.69 -26.51 15.62
N LYS A 415 12.43 -26.77 16.07
CA LYS A 415 11.29 -26.97 15.18
C LYS A 415 10.75 -25.64 14.63
N SER A 416 11.03 -24.53 15.29
CA SER A 416 10.41 -23.24 14.93
C SER A 416 10.72 -22.84 13.48
N ILE A 417 9.66 -22.52 12.75
CA ILE A 417 9.71 -21.94 11.40
C ILE A 417 9.94 -20.44 11.51
N GLY A 418 9.38 -19.81 12.55
CA GLY A 418 9.54 -18.38 12.75
C GLY A 418 9.03 -17.93 14.11
N TYR A 419 9.36 -16.67 14.43
CA TYR A 419 8.85 -16.01 15.63
C TYR A 419 8.63 -14.52 15.38
N TYR A 420 7.74 -13.93 16.16
CA TYR A 420 7.57 -12.51 16.38
C TYR A 420 7.64 -12.24 17.88
N ALA A 421 8.56 -11.39 18.31
CA ALA A 421 8.75 -11.05 19.73
C ALA A 421 8.55 -9.55 19.97
N MET A 422 7.89 -9.24 21.06
CA MET A 422 7.64 -7.89 21.53
C MET A 422 8.15 -7.74 22.97
N ASN A 423 8.97 -6.71 23.23
CA ASN A 423 9.50 -6.34 24.55
C ASN A 423 9.32 -4.82 24.72
N VAL A 424 8.08 -4.37 24.73
CA VAL A 424 7.72 -2.96 24.90
C VAL A 424 7.38 -2.65 26.36
N ASN A 425 7.29 -1.39 26.72
CA ASN A 425 6.86 -0.96 28.05
C ASN A 425 5.35 -0.68 28.05
N GLY A 426 4.57 -1.64 28.50
CA GLY A 426 3.10 -1.54 28.56
C GLY A 426 2.61 -0.43 29.51
N TYR A 427 3.37 -0.11 30.57
CA TYR A 427 3.04 0.99 31.49
C TYR A 427 3.15 2.38 30.81
N LYS A 428 3.88 2.49 29.70
CA LYS A 428 4.01 3.72 28.91
C LYS A 428 3.05 3.78 27.72
N TYR A 429 2.29 2.71 27.50
CA TYR A 429 1.36 2.63 26.39
C TYR A 429 0.23 3.66 26.49
N PHE A 430 -0.32 3.84 27.68
CA PHE A 430 -1.40 4.82 27.91
C PHE A 430 -0.90 6.25 27.75
N ASP A 431 0.30 6.59 28.24
CA ASP A 431 0.90 7.91 28.00
C ASP A 431 1.00 8.21 26.49
N MET A 432 1.41 7.22 25.70
CA MET A 432 1.45 7.34 24.25
C MET A 432 0.06 7.50 23.65
N MET A 433 -0.91 6.69 24.07
CA MET A 433 -2.29 6.75 23.56
C MET A 433 -2.95 8.10 23.89
N TYR A 434 -2.75 8.60 25.10
CA TYR A 434 -3.26 9.91 25.48
C TYR A 434 -2.64 11.05 24.69
N SER A 435 -1.36 10.96 24.32
CA SER A 435 -0.72 11.97 23.47
C SER A 435 -1.33 12.03 22.06
N PHE A 436 -1.85 10.93 21.54
CA PHE A 436 -2.59 10.93 20.29
C PHE A 436 -4.00 11.50 20.43
N LEU A 437 -4.64 11.26 21.57
CA LEU A 437 -6.00 11.73 21.85
C LEU A 437 -6.04 13.20 22.34
N GLN A 438 -4.93 13.70 22.83
CA GLN A 438 -4.81 15.09 23.25
C GLN A 438 -5.08 16.01 22.06
N ASP A 439 -6.01 16.96 22.19
CA ASP A 439 -6.50 17.84 21.12
C ASP A 439 -7.22 17.09 19.94
N ALA A 440 -7.61 15.83 20.13
CA ALA A 440 -8.52 15.18 19.20
C ALA A 440 -9.93 15.78 19.43
N GLY A 441 -10.59 16.20 18.34
CA GLY A 441 -11.89 16.85 18.37
C GLY A 441 -11.87 18.20 17.69
N ASP A 442 -13.02 18.64 17.22
CA ASP A 442 -13.16 19.99 16.67
C ASP A 442 -12.89 21.02 17.77
N LYS A 443 -12.40 22.19 17.43
CA LYS A 443 -12.13 23.27 18.39
C LYS A 443 -13.33 23.59 19.27
N GLU A 444 -14.53 23.34 18.76
CA GLU A 444 -15.79 23.54 19.46
C GLU A 444 -15.99 22.53 20.60
N TYR A 445 -15.53 21.27 20.45
CA TYR A 445 -15.70 20.16 21.41
C TYR A 445 -14.40 19.79 22.13
N GLN A 446 -13.35 20.58 22.01
CA GLN A 446 -12.04 20.27 22.57
C GLN A 446 -12.07 20.14 24.10
N LYS A 447 -12.88 20.99 24.79
CA LYS A 447 -13.03 20.97 26.25
C LYS A 447 -13.77 19.72 26.75
N GLU A 448 -14.81 19.31 26.01
CA GLU A 448 -15.56 18.10 26.30
C GLU A 448 -14.69 16.87 26.10
N MET A 449 -13.88 16.83 25.03
CA MET A 449 -12.96 15.74 24.80
C MET A 449 -11.86 15.69 25.88
N GLN A 450 -11.31 16.81 26.29
CA GLN A 450 -10.36 16.86 27.40
C GLN A 450 -10.99 16.33 28.70
N LEU A 451 -12.23 16.71 29.01
CA LEU A 451 -12.97 16.20 30.16
C LEU A 451 -13.19 14.68 30.07
N VAL A 452 -13.55 14.16 28.87
CA VAL A 452 -13.68 12.73 28.64
C VAL A 452 -12.34 12.02 28.93
N MET A 453 -11.22 12.57 28.42
CA MET A 453 -9.90 12.01 28.64
C MET A 453 -9.49 12.03 30.12
N GLU A 454 -9.74 13.13 30.81
CA GLU A 454 -9.51 13.21 32.26
C GLU A 454 -10.37 12.21 33.02
N THR A 455 -11.63 12.07 32.63
CA THR A 455 -12.54 11.06 33.23
C THR A 455 -12.04 9.64 32.97
N MET A 456 -11.59 9.35 31.75
CA MET A 456 -11.00 8.04 31.45
C MET A 456 -9.77 7.74 32.31
N LYS A 457 -8.88 8.74 32.51
CA LYS A 457 -7.71 8.57 33.42
C LYS A 457 -8.10 8.32 34.86
N ILE A 458 -9.21 8.87 35.33
CA ILE A 458 -9.72 8.66 36.69
C ILE A 458 -10.34 7.26 36.82
N VAL A 459 -11.09 6.81 35.81
CA VAL A 459 -11.87 5.55 35.85
C VAL A 459 -10.99 4.35 35.53
N LEU A 460 -10.01 4.47 34.62
CA LEU A 460 -9.12 3.40 34.24
C LEU A 460 -7.94 3.31 35.21
N ASP A 461 -7.82 2.20 35.91
CA ASP A 461 -6.59 1.84 36.61
C ASP A 461 -5.56 1.31 35.59
N GLU A 462 -4.83 2.25 34.97
CA GLU A 462 -3.82 1.99 33.92
C GLU A 462 -2.73 1.03 34.42
N GLU A 463 -2.37 1.16 35.68
CA GLU A 463 -1.36 0.28 36.29
C GLU A 463 -1.89 -1.13 36.42
N ALA A 464 -3.15 -1.31 36.84
CA ALA A 464 -3.78 -2.62 36.90
C ALA A 464 -3.90 -3.25 35.52
N ILE A 465 -4.25 -2.48 34.49
CA ILE A 465 -4.31 -2.95 33.10
C ILE A 465 -2.92 -3.33 32.60
N ALA A 466 -1.91 -2.49 32.84
CA ALA A 466 -0.53 -2.80 32.47
C ALA A 466 0.02 -4.06 33.17
N LYS A 467 -0.41 -4.36 34.40
CA LYS A 467 -0.07 -5.61 35.10
C LYS A 467 -0.67 -6.85 34.45
N ILE A 468 -1.83 -6.72 33.79
CA ILE A 468 -2.45 -7.82 33.03
C ILE A 468 -1.58 -8.21 31.83
N ALA A 469 -0.98 -7.22 31.13
CA ALA A 469 -0.10 -7.42 29.99
C ALA A 469 0.98 -6.31 29.92
N PRO A 470 2.13 -6.49 30.63
CA PRO A 470 3.14 -5.45 30.77
C PRO A 470 3.95 -5.14 29.50
N GLY A 471 3.61 -5.74 28.36
CA GLY A 471 4.18 -5.40 27.06
C GLY A 471 5.21 -6.40 26.52
N ASN A 472 5.38 -7.55 27.20
CA ASN A 472 6.20 -8.63 26.65
C ASN A 472 5.32 -9.71 26.04
N GLY A 473 5.60 -10.10 24.81
CA GLY A 473 4.88 -11.17 24.13
C GLY A 473 5.75 -11.86 23.09
N ILE A 474 5.38 -13.07 22.75
CA ILE A 474 5.99 -13.83 21.67
C ILE A 474 4.96 -14.67 20.95
N PHE A 475 5.04 -14.69 19.64
CA PHE A 475 4.39 -15.67 18.78
C PHE A 475 5.46 -16.54 18.15
N VAL A 476 5.32 -17.86 18.25
CA VAL A 476 6.24 -18.83 17.64
C VAL A 476 5.43 -19.75 16.74
N LEU A 477 5.75 -19.75 15.45
CA LEU A 477 5.26 -20.72 14.48
C LEU A 477 6.23 -21.91 14.48
N ASN A 478 5.77 -23.09 14.89
CA ASN A 478 6.62 -24.28 15.02
C ASN A 478 6.66 -25.11 13.74
N GLU A 479 5.49 -25.48 13.24
CA GLU A 479 5.39 -26.28 12.02
C GLU A 479 4.04 -26.07 11.32
N LEU A 480 3.93 -26.53 10.08
CA LEU A 480 2.68 -26.64 9.35
C LEU A 480 2.30 -28.13 9.30
N LYS A 481 1.11 -28.48 9.84
CA LYS A 481 0.60 -29.85 9.89
C LYS A 481 -0.48 -30.04 8.83
N SER A 482 -0.46 -31.17 8.12
CA SER A 482 -1.53 -31.53 7.20
C SER A 482 -2.75 -32.05 7.97
N LYS A 483 -3.92 -31.51 7.67
CA LYS A 483 -5.21 -31.94 8.22
C LYS A 483 -6.21 -32.18 7.11
N LYS A 484 -7.01 -33.25 7.23
CA LYS A 484 -8.15 -33.49 6.35
C LYS A 484 -9.37 -32.74 6.88
N VAL A 485 -9.94 -31.91 6.06
CA VAL A 485 -11.15 -31.13 6.35
C VAL A 485 -12.26 -31.56 5.41
N GLU A 486 -13.45 -31.86 5.97
CA GLU A 486 -14.65 -32.09 5.17
C GLU A 486 -15.23 -30.74 4.77
N TYR A 487 -15.62 -30.62 3.52
CA TYR A 487 -16.36 -29.46 3.01
C TYR A 487 -17.53 -29.93 2.15
N THR A 488 -18.57 -29.13 2.12
CA THR A 488 -19.69 -29.35 1.24
C THR A 488 -19.37 -28.77 -0.12
N ASP A 489 -19.42 -29.58 -1.16
CA ASP A 489 -19.30 -29.18 -2.56
C ASP A 489 -20.65 -29.48 -3.25
N PHE A 490 -20.88 -28.82 -4.33
CA PHE A 490 -22.08 -29.04 -5.12
C PHE A 490 -21.70 -29.84 -6.36
N ASP A 491 -22.42 -30.95 -6.58
CA ASP A 491 -22.32 -31.73 -7.77
C ASP A 491 -23.70 -31.75 -8.47
N TYR A 492 -23.75 -32.09 -9.74
CA TYR A 492 -25.00 -32.11 -10.48
C TYR A 492 -25.29 -33.55 -10.87
N ASP A 493 -26.54 -33.99 -10.70
CA ASP A 493 -27.02 -35.27 -11.19
C ASP A 493 -27.15 -35.25 -12.73
N ASP A 494 -27.56 -36.38 -13.32
CA ASP A 494 -27.71 -36.52 -14.78
C ASP A 494 -28.82 -35.59 -15.35
N ASP A 495 -29.71 -35.10 -14.49
CA ASP A 495 -30.77 -34.14 -14.81
C ASP A 495 -30.40 -32.70 -14.47
N TYR A 496 -29.14 -32.43 -14.15
CA TYR A 496 -28.60 -31.12 -13.74
C TYR A 496 -29.20 -30.52 -12.47
N ASN A 497 -29.75 -31.34 -11.57
CA ASN A 497 -30.16 -30.88 -10.27
C ASN A 497 -28.95 -30.82 -9.33
N GLU A 498 -28.88 -29.76 -8.57
CA GLU A 498 -27.81 -29.53 -7.59
C GLU A 498 -27.92 -30.53 -6.44
N LYS A 499 -26.83 -31.26 -6.18
CA LYS A 499 -26.72 -32.21 -5.07
C LYS A 499 -25.55 -31.86 -4.20
N GLU A 500 -25.80 -31.64 -2.90
CA GLU A 500 -24.74 -31.48 -1.93
C GLU A 500 -23.93 -32.78 -1.79
N VAL A 501 -22.61 -32.68 -2.00
CA VAL A 501 -21.68 -33.79 -1.85
C VAL A 501 -20.63 -33.40 -0.84
N LYS A 502 -20.45 -34.25 0.19
CA LYS A 502 -19.35 -34.08 1.14
C LYS A 502 -18.06 -34.55 0.51
N LYS A 503 -17.11 -33.64 0.37
CA LYS A 503 -15.76 -33.92 -0.10
C LYS A 503 -14.75 -33.65 1.01
N THR A 504 -13.59 -34.29 0.94
CA THR A 504 -12.48 -34.04 1.85
C THR A 504 -11.32 -33.42 1.08
N LYS A 505 -10.69 -32.40 1.69
CA LYS A 505 -9.44 -31.85 1.20
C LYS A 505 -8.40 -31.83 2.30
N GLU A 506 -7.15 -32.00 1.95
CA GLU A 506 -6.03 -31.74 2.87
C GLU A 506 -5.74 -30.24 2.86
N VAL A 507 -5.63 -29.67 4.07
CA VAL A 507 -5.24 -28.26 4.28
C VAL A 507 -4.08 -28.23 5.24
N MET A 508 -3.19 -27.26 5.06
CA MET A 508 -2.09 -27.03 6.00
C MET A 508 -2.57 -26.13 7.14
N VAL A 509 -2.39 -26.60 8.36
CA VAL A 509 -2.76 -25.87 9.59
C VAL A 509 -1.51 -25.51 10.39
N PRO A 510 -1.42 -24.29 10.97
CA PRO A 510 -0.27 -23.89 11.74
C PRO A 510 -0.23 -24.54 13.11
N ASP A 511 0.94 -25.03 13.51
CA ASP A 511 1.26 -25.37 14.90
C ASP A 511 2.04 -24.21 15.52
N PHE A 512 1.45 -23.56 16.51
CA PHE A 512 1.98 -22.32 17.06
C PHE A 512 1.85 -22.21 18.58
N THR A 513 2.61 -21.30 19.13
CA THR A 513 2.46 -20.82 20.51
C THR A 513 2.46 -19.30 20.52
N PHE A 514 1.43 -18.73 21.12
CA PHE A 514 1.39 -17.33 21.51
C PHE A 514 1.52 -17.24 23.03
N ALA A 515 2.42 -16.44 23.53
CA ALA A 515 2.59 -16.24 24.96
C ALA A 515 2.91 -14.78 25.28
N PHE A 516 2.46 -14.33 26.45
CA PHE A 516 2.77 -12.99 26.92
C PHE A 516 2.93 -12.96 28.45
N ALA A 517 3.74 -12.03 28.92
CA ALA A 517 3.95 -11.86 30.37
C ALA A 517 2.69 -11.29 31.03
N THR A 518 2.50 -11.66 32.29
CA THR A 518 1.49 -11.07 33.19
C THR A 518 2.06 -10.91 34.58
N GLU A 519 1.71 -9.83 35.25
CA GLU A 519 1.95 -9.63 36.68
C GLU A 519 0.69 -9.94 37.50
N ASN A 520 -0.41 -10.33 36.86
CA ASN A 520 -1.68 -10.68 37.48
C ASN A 520 -2.22 -12.05 36.98
N GLU A 521 -1.56 -13.13 37.42
CA GLU A 521 -2.00 -14.50 37.08
C GLU A 521 -3.43 -14.83 37.54
N ASN A 522 -3.85 -14.30 38.70
CA ASN A 522 -5.18 -14.57 39.23
C ASN A 522 -6.29 -14.01 38.34
N TYR A 523 -6.04 -12.90 37.66
CA TYR A 523 -6.98 -12.37 36.70
C TYR A 523 -7.20 -13.36 35.54
N TRP A 524 -6.13 -13.88 34.95
CA TRP A 524 -6.20 -14.81 33.81
C TRP A 524 -6.78 -16.17 34.22
N LYS A 525 -6.46 -16.68 35.44
CA LYS A 525 -7.07 -17.88 35.97
C LYS A 525 -8.60 -17.73 36.05
N ARG A 526 -9.09 -16.59 36.54
CA ARG A 526 -10.52 -16.29 36.59
C ARG A 526 -11.15 -16.16 35.20
N VAL A 527 -10.45 -15.52 34.25
CA VAL A 527 -10.94 -15.44 32.86
C VAL A 527 -11.14 -16.85 32.29
N PHE A 528 -10.15 -17.72 32.41
CA PHE A 528 -10.26 -19.10 31.90
C PHE A 528 -11.30 -19.92 32.63
N GLU A 529 -11.46 -19.71 33.91
CA GLU A 529 -12.49 -20.37 34.72
C GLU A 529 -13.90 -19.94 34.26
N VAL A 530 -14.14 -18.67 34.05
CA VAL A 530 -15.42 -18.16 33.52
C VAL A 530 -15.75 -18.78 32.17
N LEU A 531 -14.75 -18.86 31.24
CA LEU A 531 -14.95 -19.49 29.93
C LEU A 531 -15.36 -20.95 30.02
N THR A 532 -14.90 -21.71 31.07
CA THR A 532 -15.22 -23.12 31.23
C THR A 532 -16.50 -23.36 32.05
N THR A 533 -16.99 -22.37 32.77
CA THR A 533 -18.19 -22.50 33.63
C THR A 533 -19.42 -21.83 33.04
N ASN A 534 -19.27 -20.88 32.11
CA ASN A 534 -20.39 -20.25 31.46
C ASN A 534 -21.11 -21.24 30.54
N LYS A 535 -22.44 -21.31 30.62
CA LYS A 535 -23.27 -22.29 29.89
C LYS A 535 -23.15 -22.22 28.37
N GLU A 536 -22.87 -21.05 27.83
CA GLU A 536 -22.70 -20.86 26.37
C GLU A 536 -21.33 -21.35 25.91
N PHE A 537 -20.28 -21.01 26.66
CA PHE A 537 -18.91 -21.33 26.29
C PHE A 537 -18.45 -22.73 26.73
N ALA A 538 -19.01 -23.29 27.79
CA ALA A 538 -18.62 -24.58 28.33
C ALA A 538 -18.80 -25.79 27.40
N LYS A 539 -19.54 -25.60 26.29
CA LYS A 539 -19.66 -26.63 25.23
C LYS A 539 -18.36 -26.78 24.42
N SER A 540 -17.60 -25.72 24.29
CA SER A 540 -16.34 -25.67 23.51
C SER A 540 -15.11 -25.54 24.40
N PHE A 541 -15.26 -25.00 25.62
CA PHE A 541 -14.16 -24.83 26.57
C PHE A 541 -14.24 -25.89 27.69
N THR A 542 -13.12 -26.57 27.89
CA THR A 542 -13.01 -27.61 28.96
C THR A 542 -11.72 -27.41 29.75
N LYS A 543 -11.72 -27.80 31.01
CA LYS A 543 -10.53 -27.85 31.88
C LYS A 543 -9.96 -29.26 31.94
N LYS A 544 -8.66 -29.44 31.69
CA LYS A 544 -7.98 -30.73 31.80
C LYS A 544 -6.61 -30.51 32.48
N GLY A 545 -6.55 -30.85 33.75
CA GLY A 545 -5.37 -30.61 34.59
C GLY A 545 -5.08 -29.10 34.71
N ASP A 546 -3.84 -28.72 34.44
CA ASP A 546 -3.38 -27.32 34.47
C ASP A 546 -3.74 -26.52 33.21
N PHE A 547 -4.37 -27.16 32.23
CA PHE A 547 -4.74 -26.56 30.97
C PHE A 547 -6.24 -26.36 30.82
N TYR A 548 -6.60 -25.25 30.23
CA TYR A 548 -7.92 -25.04 29.67
C TYR A 548 -7.81 -25.30 28.18
N SER A 549 -8.81 -25.89 27.56
CA SER A 549 -8.78 -26.16 26.12
C SER A 549 -10.06 -25.73 25.46
N PHE A 550 -9.90 -25.15 24.28
CA PHE A 550 -10.96 -24.84 23.33
C PHE A 550 -10.88 -25.82 22.17
N LYS A 551 -12.02 -26.41 21.84
CA LYS A 551 -12.14 -27.32 20.70
C LYS A 551 -13.09 -26.69 19.69
N GLU A 552 -12.56 -26.37 18.51
CA GLU A 552 -13.36 -25.95 17.37
C GLU A 552 -14.11 -27.16 16.77
N GLY A 553 -15.24 -26.91 16.09
CA GLY A 553 -16.00 -27.97 15.41
C GLY A 553 -15.17 -28.71 14.35
N LYS A 554 -15.70 -29.82 13.82
CA LYS A 554 -14.97 -30.73 12.92
C LYS A 554 -14.33 -30.04 11.68
N ASN A 555 -14.84 -28.89 11.25
CA ASN A 555 -14.40 -28.15 10.07
C ASN A 555 -13.46 -26.97 10.38
N GLY A 556 -13.10 -26.74 11.65
CA GLY A 556 -12.18 -25.67 12.03
C GLY A 556 -10.75 -25.90 11.55
N TYR A 557 -10.05 -24.81 11.19
CA TYR A 557 -8.63 -24.86 10.82
C TYR A 557 -7.74 -25.28 12.00
N VAL A 558 -8.12 -24.91 13.23
CA VAL A 558 -7.40 -25.29 14.45
C VAL A 558 -8.23 -26.30 15.21
N GLU A 559 -7.72 -27.51 15.37
CA GLU A 559 -8.47 -28.58 16.00
C GLU A 559 -8.68 -28.35 17.50
N GLN A 560 -7.65 -27.87 18.17
CA GLN A 560 -7.68 -27.63 19.60
C GLN A 560 -6.68 -26.56 20.01
N LEU A 561 -7.09 -25.60 20.84
CA LEU A 561 -6.25 -24.63 21.49
C LEU A 561 -6.16 -24.92 22.98
N TYR A 562 -4.97 -24.84 23.55
CA TYR A 562 -4.69 -24.96 24.95
C TYR A 562 -4.30 -23.63 25.56
N PHE A 563 -4.86 -23.34 26.72
CA PHE A 563 -4.59 -22.11 27.46
C PHE A 563 -4.09 -22.50 28.86
N THR A 564 -3.10 -21.76 29.33
CA THR A 564 -2.66 -21.86 30.72
C THR A 564 -2.01 -20.57 31.18
N VAL A 565 -1.94 -20.37 32.49
CA VAL A 565 -1.14 -19.29 33.08
C VAL A 565 -0.28 -19.85 34.17
N LYS A 566 1.01 -19.66 34.06
CA LYS A 566 2.01 -20.20 34.99
C LYS A 566 3.27 -19.30 34.97
N ASP A 567 3.84 -19.10 36.16
CA ASP A 567 5.11 -18.40 36.35
C ASP A 567 5.17 -17.00 35.72
N GLY A 568 4.07 -16.26 35.77
CA GLY A 568 3.98 -14.90 35.22
C GLY A 568 3.86 -14.84 33.69
N VAL A 569 3.43 -15.95 33.07
CA VAL A 569 3.22 -16.02 31.62
C VAL A 569 1.88 -16.67 31.31
N VAL A 570 1.13 -16.05 30.40
CA VAL A 570 -0.09 -16.61 29.80
C VAL A 570 0.31 -17.26 28.49
N TYR A 571 -0.12 -18.51 28.30
CA TYR A 571 0.16 -19.31 27.09
C TYR A 571 -1.13 -19.64 26.35
N LEU A 572 -1.07 -19.53 25.04
CA LEU A 572 -2.04 -20.04 24.09
C LEU A 572 -1.28 -20.87 23.05
N THR A 573 -1.56 -22.15 22.92
CA THR A 573 -0.83 -23.04 22.02
C THR A 573 -1.73 -24.09 21.38
N THR A 574 -1.38 -24.55 20.20
CA THR A 574 -2.03 -25.68 19.51
C THR A 574 -1.53 -27.03 20.01
N SER A 575 -0.40 -27.08 20.72
CA SER A 575 0.13 -28.31 21.36
C SER A 575 0.82 -27.99 22.68
N THR A 576 0.53 -28.76 23.70
CA THR A 576 1.21 -28.65 25.01
C THR A 576 2.70 -28.99 24.95
N ASP A 577 3.10 -29.81 23.98
CA ASP A 577 4.52 -30.17 23.74
C ASP A 577 5.39 -28.97 23.34
N ASN A 578 4.79 -27.96 22.72
CA ASN A 578 5.48 -26.74 22.35
C ASN A 578 6.04 -25.95 23.54
N LEU A 579 5.42 -26.12 24.74
CA LEU A 579 5.86 -25.41 25.94
C LEU A 579 7.11 -26.07 26.58
N ASN A 580 7.45 -27.29 26.18
CA ASN A 580 8.61 -28.04 26.67
C ASN A 580 9.63 -28.31 25.55
N ALA A 581 9.48 -27.68 24.39
CA ALA A 581 10.36 -27.87 23.25
C ALA A 581 11.79 -27.40 23.57
N LYS A 582 12.79 -28.16 23.13
CA LYS A 582 14.21 -27.88 23.39
C LYS A 582 14.83 -27.10 22.20
N SER A 583 15.74 -26.21 22.55
CA SER A 583 16.61 -25.50 21.62
C SER A 583 18.04 -26.01 21.80
N THR A 584 18.58 -26.67 20.78
CA THR A 584 19.93 -27.25 20.78
C THR A 584 20.77 -26.76 19.60
N SER A 585 20.15 -26.19 18.58
CA SER A 585 20.83 -25.67 17.38
C SER A 585 21.36 -24.26 17.62
N SER A 586 22.48 -23.94 16.96
CA SER A 586 23.04 -22.57 16.96
C SER A 586 22.08 -21.55 16.36
N LEU A 587 21.20 -21.97 15.46
CA LEU A 587 20.19 -21.11 14.84
C LEU A 587 19.11 -20.71 15.85
N SER A 588 18.53 -21.66 16.57
CA SER A 588 17.53 -21.39 17.59
C SER A 588 18.08 -20.56 18.75
N GLU A 589 19.32 -20.81 19.15
CA GLU A 589 20.05 -19.98 20.15
C GLU A 589 20.21 -18.51 19.67
N LYS A 590 20.56 -18.31 18.41
CA LYS A 590 20.64 -16.98 17.80
C LYS A 590 19.28 -16.28 17.84
N TRP A 591 18.21 -17.00 17.47
CA TRP A 591 16.86 -16.47 17.48
C TRP A 591 16.41 -16.08 18.92
N MET A 592 16.71 -16.89 19.90
CA MET A 592 16.44 -16.59 21.32
C MET A 592 17.19 -15.33 21.79
N LYS A 593 18.44 -15.16 21.39
CA LYS A 593 19.23 -13.96 21.73
C LYS A 593 18.64 -12.70 21.10
N ASP A 594 18.25 -12.78 19.83
CA ASP A 594 17.68 -11.63 19.10
C ASP A 594 16.28 -11.28 19.61
N SER A 595 15.42 -12.27 19.89
CA SER A 595 14.08 -12.05 20.45
C SER A 595 14.13 -11.39 21.85
N ALA A 596 15.23 -11.63 22.62
CA ALA A 596 15.45 -10.97 23.89
C ALA A 596 16.08 -9.58 23.75
N LYS A 597 16.72 -9.25 22.63
CA LYS A 597 17.54 -8.03 22.49
C LYS A 597 16.72 -6.81 22.12
N TYR A 598 15.81 -6.97 21.19
CA TYR A 598 15.11 -5.85 20.55
C TYR A 598 13.69 -5.64 21.13
N PRO A 599 13.21 -4.40 21.19
CA PRO A 599 11.81 -4.10 21.54
C PRO A 599 10.82 -4.83 20.66
N LEU A 600 11.05 -4.86 19.34
CA LEU A 600 10.33 -5.72 18.41
C LEU A 600 11.35 -6.45 17.55
N SER A 601 11.11 -7.73 17.31
CA SER A 601 11.91 -8.52 16.38
C SER A 601 11.11 -9.70 15.85
N GLY A 602 11.47 -10.13 14.66
CA GLY A 602 10.88 -11.33 14.07
C GLY A 602 11.85 -11.98 13.11
N ARG A 603 11.72 -13.30 12.99
CA ARG A 603 12.47 -14.11 12.04
C ARG A 603 11.56 -15.17 11.44
N LEU A 604 11.81 -15.47 10.18
CA LEU A 604 11.06 -16.47 9.41
C LEU A 604 12.06 -17.25 8.53
N ASP A 605 12.14 -18.53 8.77
CA ASP A 605 12.85 -19.49 7.89
C ASP A 605 11.94 -19.82 6.71
N ILE A 606 12.18 -19.16 5.58
CA ILE A 606 11.34 -19.32 4.39
C ILE A 606 11.46 -20.70 3.80
N GLN A 607 12.63 -21.35 3.88
CA GLN A 607 12.80 -22.71 3.37
C GLN A 607 11.93 -23.70 4.14
N LYS A 608 11.92 -23.62 5.49
CA LYS A 608 11.03 -24.43 6.32
C LYS A 608 9.55 -24.15 6.03
N LEU A 609 9.18 -22.88 5.89
CA LEU A 609 7.81 -22.47 5.56
C LEU A 609 7.35 -23.08 4.24
N LEU A 610 8.15 -22.90 3.17
CA LEU A 610 7.84 -23.41 1.83
C LEU A 610 7.81 -24.94 1.80
N THR A 611 8.68 -25.61 2.58
CA THR A 611 8.68 -27.06 2.71
C THR A 611 7.38 -27.54 3.38
N GLY A 612 6.89 -26.81 4.38
CA GLY A 612 5.60 -27.10 5.02
C GLY A 612 4.40 -26.94 4.08
N LEU A 613 4.51 -26.10 3.05
CA LEU A 613 3.45 -25.83 2.08
C LEU A 613 3.50 -26.70 0.82
N ASP A 614 4.42 -27.65 0.70
CA ASP A 614 4.63 -28.47 -0.52
C ASP A 614 3.36 -29.12 -1.08
N LYS A 615 2.46 -29.56 -0.20
CA LYS A 615 1.23 -30.25 -0.57
C LYS A 615 0.14 -29.33 -1.14
N GLU A 616 0.25 -28.03 -0.95
CA GLU A 616 -0.72 -27.06 -1.46
C GLU A 616 -0.49 -26.78 -2.97
N PHE A 617 0.72 -27.02 -3.46
CA PHE A 617 1.08 -26.81 -4.87
C PHE A 617 0.83 -28.08 -5.69
N LYS A 618 -0.14 -28.01 -6.60
CA LYS A 618 -0.63 -29.19 -7.35
C LYS A 618 -0.07 -29.28 -8.76
N SER A 619 0.12 -28.14 -9.44
CA SER A 619 0.63 -28.13 -10.81
C SER A 619 2.14 -28.38 -10.88
N THR A 620 2.61 -28.95 -12.00
CA THR A 620 4.03 -29.18 -12.24
C THR A 620 4.86 -27.90 -12.25
N SER A 621 4.28 -26.81 -12.73
CA SER A 621 4.92 -25.48 -12.76
C SER A 621 5.06 -24.88 -11.39
N GLU A 622 4.00 -24.94 -10.60
CA GLU A 622 4.03 -24.47 -9.21
C GLU A 622 5.09 -25.21 -8.42
N ARG A 623 5.18 -26.54 -8.53
CA ARG A 623 6.21 -27.36 -7.87
C ARG A 623 7.62 -26.97 -8.29
N LYS A 624 7.89 -26.82 -9.60
CA LYS A 624 9.19 -26.37 -10.10
C LYS A 624 9.55 -24.98 -9.55
N THR A 625 8.61 -24.05 -9.57
CA THR A 625 8.79 -22.70 -9.00
C THR A 625 9.10 -22.77 -7.51
N MET A 626 8.38 -23.63 -6.76
CA MET A 626 8.61 -23.83 -5.33
C MET A 626 9.98 -24.45 -5.04
N ASP A 627 10.40 -25.47 -5.79
CA ASP A 627 11.72 -26.10 -5.63
C ASP A 627 12.85 -25.12 -5.90
N MET A 628 12.66 -24.22 -6.88
CA MET A 628 13.60 -23.14 -7.17
C MET A 628 13.64 -22.13 -6.01
N LEU A 629 12.49 -21.68 -5.53
CA LEU A 629 12.40 -20.77 -4.40
C LEU A 629 13.09 -21.34 -3.16
N LYS A 630 12.82 -22.60 -2.80
CA LYS A 630 13.44 -23.27 -1.66
C LYS A 630 14.97 -23.30 -1.73
N LYS A 631 15.55 -23.44 -2.91
CA LYS A 631 17.02 -23.42 -3.06
C LYS A 631 17.64 -22.06 -2.83
N ASN A 632 16.91 -21.01 -3.18
CA ASN A 632 17.45 -19.68 -3.32
C ASN A 632 17.08 -18.74 -2.17
N VAL A 633 15.96 -18.97 -1.48
CA VAL A 633 15.55 -18.15 -0.35
C VAL A 633 16.25 -18.53 0.93
N GLY A 634 16.55 -17.53 1.72
CA GLY A 634 17.08 -17.69 3.06
C GLY A 634 16.08 -17.29 4.15
N GLU A 635 16.58 -16.68 5.18
CA GLU A 635 15.84 -16.17 6.32
C GLU A 635 15.39 -14.74 6.07
N MET A 636 14.14 -14.43 6.39
CA MET A 636 13.69 -13.05 6.60
C MET A 636 13.80 -12.71 8.08
N TYR A 637 14.30 -11.53 8.38
CA TYR A 637 14.27 -11.03 9.75
C TYR A 637 14.09 -9.54 9.81
N PHE A 638 13.48 -9.06 10.88
CA PHE A 638 13.44 -7.64 11.20
C PHE A 638 13.76 -7.43 12.68
N LYS A 639 14.21 -6.23 12.97
CA LYS A 639 14.46 -5.73 14.33
C LYS A 639 14.06 -4.26 14.37
N THR A 640 13.46 -3.85 15.48
CA THR A 640 13.07 -2.45 15.72
C THR A 640 13.69 -1.99 17.04
N GLU A 641 14.24 -0.80 17.06
CA GLU A 641 14.81 -0.18 18.26
C GLU A 641 14.61 1.34 18.27
N ALA A 642 14.59 1.93 19.45
CA ALA A 642 14.65 3.38 19.60
C ALA A 642 16.10 3.83 19.44
N LYS A 643 16.39 4.63 18.42
CA LYS A 643 17.74 5.05 18.07
C LYS A 643 17.73 6.50 17.57
N SER A 644 18.66 7.32 18.10
CA SER A 644 18.86 8.71 17.67
C SER A 644 17.59 9.56 17.63
N GLY A 645 16.66 9.33 18.56
CA GLY A 645 15.40 10.08 18.64
C GLY A 645 14.30 9.62 17.67
N SER A 646 14.52 8.53 16.93
CA SER A 646 13.57 7.90 16.03
C SER A 646 13.30 6.43 16.43
N ILE A 647 12.32 5.81 15.81
CA ILE A 647 12.14 4.36 15.80
C ILE A 647 12.75 3.84 14.50
N GLU A 648 13.85 3.12 14.63
CA GLU A 648 14.53 2.46 13.50
C GLU A 648 14.08 1.01 13.40
N THR A 649 13.60 0.61 12.20
CA THR A 649 13.30 -0.77 11.87
C THR A 649 14.17 -1.20 10.70
N GLU A 650 14.99 -2.20 10.91
CA GLU A 650 15.79 -2.85 9.85
C GLU A 650 15.14 -4.17 9.47
N MET A 651 14.81 -4.33 8.19
CA MET A 651 14.30 -5.55 7.59
C MET A 651 15.35 -6.13 6.66
N ASN A 652 15.54 -7.45 6.72
CA ASN A 652 16.51 -8.16 5.91
C ASN A 652 15.85 -9.37 5.27
N TYR A 653 16.12 -9.56 3.99
CA TYR A 653 15.81 -10.76 3.23
C TYR A 653 17.11 -11.37 2.75
N ASN A 654 17.52 -12.48 3.38
CA ASN A 654 18.74 -13.18 3.04
C ASN A 654 18.52 -14.04 1.79
N ILE A 655 19.49 -14.09 0.91
CA ILE A 655 19.51 -14.94 -0.25
C ILE A 655 20.58 -16.01 -0.11
N ASN A 656 20.30 -17.22 -0.58
CA ASN A 656 21.19 -18.40 -0.47
C ASN A 656 21.69 -18.86 -1.82
N ASN A 657 21.96 -17.95 -2.75
CA ASN A 657 22.35 -18.34 -4.07
C ASN A 657 23.70 -17.72 -4.51
N SER A 658 24.17 -18.13 -5.70
CA SER A 658 25.42 -17.72 -6.33
C SER A 658 25.31 -16.48 -7.22
N SER A 659 24.19 -15.74 -7.18
CA SER A 659 24.04 -14.50 -7.95
C SER A 659 25.08 -13.46 -7.48
N GLU A 660 25.48 -12.56 -8.36
CA GLU A 660 26.50 -11.56 -8.11
C GLU A 660 26.17 -10.66 -6.90
N ASN A 661 24.87 -10.37 -6.73
CA ASN A 661 24.31 -9.61 -5.61
C ASN A 661 22.80 -9.85 -5.52
N SER A 662 22.17 -9.29 -4.48
CA SER A 662 20.72 -9.50 -4.24
C SER A 662 19.81 -8.84 -5.28
N LEU A 663 20.26 -7.81 -5.99
CA LEU A 663 19.50 -7.23 -7.10
C LEU A 663 19.44 -8.21 -8.28
N MET A 664 20.60 -8.75 -8.69
CA MET A 664 20.68 -9.72 -9.78
C MET A 664 19.99 -11.04 -9.44
N TYR A 665 19.95 -11.41 -8.16
CA TYR A 665 19.17 -12.55 -7.68
C TYR A 665 17.69 -12.47 -8.08
N PHE A 666 17.06 -11.31 -7.90
CA PHE A 666 15.66 -11.16 -8.30
C PHE A 666 15.46 -11.26 -9.81
N PHE A 667 16.38 -10.73 -10.60
CA PHE A 667 16.31 -10.89 -12.06
C PHE A 667 16.47 -12.34 -12.48
N ASP A 668 17.45 -13.07 -11.92
CA ASP A 668 17.64 -14.49 -12.18
C ASP A 668 16.40 -15.30 -11.79
N LEU A 669 15.79 -14.98 -10.64
CA LEU A 669 14.57 -15.61 -10.15
C LEU A 669 13.36 -15.38 -11.08
N PHE A 670 13.12 -14.13 -11.49
CA PHE A 670 12.02 -13.78 -12.39
C PHE A 670 12.22 -14.39 -13.79
N ASP A 671 13.44 -14.37 -14.32
CA ASP A 671 13.77 -14.96 -15.61
C ASP A 671 13.47 -16.48 -15.62
N GLU A 672 13.79 -17.17 -14.54
CA GLU A 672 13.50 -18.60 -14.37
C GLU A 672 11.99 -18.86 -14.25
N ILE A 673 11.25 -18.04 -13.51
CA ILE A 673 9.78 -18.13 -13.41
C ILE A 673 9.13 -17.94 -14.79
N PHE A 674 9.58 -16.95 -15.57
CA PHE A 674 9.03 -16.69 -16.90
C PHE A 674 9.33 -17.85 -17.87
N LYS A 675 10.54 -18.38 -17.85
CA LYS A 675 10.91 -19.55 -18.66
C LYS A 675 10.06 -20.78 -18.36
N ASN A 676 9.80 -21.03 -17.07
CA ASN A 676 8.94 -22.14 -16.64
C ASN A 676 7.50 -21.98 -17.16
N LYS A 677 6.93 -20.78 -17.08
CA LYS A 677 5.59 -20.48 -17.61
C LYS A 677 5.49 -20.57 -19.13
N GLU A 678 6.53 -20.18 -19.87
CA GLU A 678 6.56 -20.33 -21.33
C GLU A 678 6.69 -21.79 -21.77
N ALA A 679 7.45 -22.60 -21.03
CA ALA A 679 7.59 -24.02 -21.29
C ALA A 679 6.26 -24.77 -21.12
N GLU A 680 5.41 -24.39 -20.15
CA GLU A 680 4.06 -24.93 -19.97
C GLU A 680 3.14 -24.64 -21.14
N LYS A 681 3.12 -23.38 -21.62
CA LYS A 681 2.28 -22.98 -22.76
C LYS A 681 2.62 -23.74 -24.07
N LYS A 682 3.86 -24.25 -24.17
CA LYS A 682 4.32 -25.00 -25.34
C LYS A 682 4.10 -26.51 -25.24
N THR A 683 3.72 -27.02 -24.06
CA THR A 683 3.40 -28.44 -23.88
C THR A 683 1.90 -28.62 -24.15
N PRO A 684 1.48 -29.30 -25.25
CA PRO A 684 0.08 -29.56 -25.48
C PRO A 684 -0.47 -30.37 -24.32
N THR A 685 -1.55 -29.94 -23.72
CA THR A 685 -2.37 -30.78 -22.83
C THR A 685 -2.88 -31.96 -23.67
N LEU A 686 -2.29 -33.15 -23.47
CA LEU A 686 -2.77 -34.43 -23.99
C LEU A 686 -4.05 -34.84 -23.27
#